data_61e2844518269f0feba3f5f3241e0d9b
#
_entry.id   61e2844518269f0feba3f5f3241e0d9b
#
_cell.length_a   1.000
_cell.length_b   1.000
_cell.length_c   1.000
_cell.angle_alpha   90.00
_cell.angle_beta   90.00
_cell.angle_gamma   90.00
#
_symmetry.space_group_name_H-M   'P 1'
#
loop_
_entity.id
_entity.type
_entity.pdbx_description
1 polymer ?
#
loop_
_entity_poly.entity_id
_entity_poly.type
_entity_poly.pdbx_seq_one_letter_code
_entity_poly.pdbx_strand_id
1 'polypeptide(L)'
;MKFGIITLVSDNYGNKYQNYAVEQIFSEYGEVETYGLENLYHAPEKSKNLNLSKLRPSYIREVMIARPMYQYDINCVDKGIIRNLLYSRKHSADLIALRKKRSERFREFADEKLHISKTVLNRINTTEEWASGFDYFICGSDQIWNPNYSTTSELAFCSFAPEKTICLSPSFGVSEIPEYRVDEYADWMMHIYSLSVREQAGKKLIKSLTGRDADVLLDPTMSVSVEKWEALCKKPAEKLPEHYVVCYFLGRIDKSCRKNICDFAKKMELPVVMLFDITIPEYYTLDPGEVLYTVKNADYVLTDSFHGSVFSILFHKNFYVFKRNEGGASMNSRIETLLDAFHFQDRLYTCKHQDLSEDRWNFVEEVLEKERSRTKHYLEAAFQSIGIKQANTESNLTKVYSGYLKDDNKLMKSASGGAVTAFAEAIIRQGGCVFGVSYSDDFKSVEYICCDTLDDLDRIKGSKYCETKKNFALLEEKLQEKKAVLFTGLGCDVAAALTYCKIKGISTENLYTIDIICHGPVSALVYKRFIEDLENKYKSKVVEFICRSKKEGWSSSSFMKVIFENGKVLETPFDYTDYGYIFSHYAMQRCEKCRFKGSQHQGDMCVGDYWGLNANDVGWNKNGVSIIAVQTEKGKKLLDMLGEDFVIQETDAKFAFEHNPMYLKSRKSLGDYKKLYNELRENALNETLRKKTEYRIWRKKIKEIQFKSAILRVMRR
;
A
#
# COMPACT_ATOMS: atom_id res chain seq x y z
N MET A 1 15.71 19.48 -5.87
CA MET A 1 14.72 18.39 -5.85
C MET A 1 13.33 18.98 -6.02
N LYS A 2 12.39 18.25 -6.61
CA LYS A 2 10.99 18.66 -6.75
C LYS A 2 10.08 17.70 -5.98
N PHE A 3 9.25 18.24 -5.10
CA PHE A 3 8.39 17.49 -4.20
C PHE A 3 6.92 17.70 -4.53
N GLY A 4 6.17 16.60 -4.70
CA GLY A 4 4.71 16.62 -4.75
C GLY A 4 4.13 16.29 -3.37
N ILE A 5 3.50 17.24 -2.69
CA ILE A 5 2.90 17.04 -1.37
C ILE A 5 1.44 16.62 -1.52
N ILE A 6 1.08 15.45 -1.04
CA ILE A 6 -0.26 14.86 -1.11
C ILE A 6 -0.89 14.92 0.28
N THR A 7 -1.87 15.79 0.45
CA THR A 7 -2.48 16.03 1.77
C THR A 7 -3.91 16.54 1.68
N LEU A 8 -4.55 16.79 2.83
CA LEU A 8 -5.87 17.40 2.89
C LEU A 8 -5.76 18.90 2.60
N VAL A 9 -6.46 19.36 1.57
CA VAL A 9 -6.57 20.77 1.20
C VAL A 9 -8.03 21.20 1.41
N SER A 10 -8.33 21.82 2.54
CA SER A 10 -9.68 22.28 2.87
C SER A 10 -9.67 23.62 3.60
N ASP A 11 -10.84 24.25 3.73
CA ASP A 11 -11.03 25.48 4.49
C ASP A 11 -11.10 25.18 6.00
N ASN A 12 -10.04 24.56 6.52
CA ASN A 12 -9.84 24.24 7.92
C ASN A 12 -8.50 24.80 8.42
N TYR A 13 -8.49 25.44 9.58
CA TYR A 13 -7.28 26.05 10.14
C TYR A 13 -6.15 25.02 10.31
N GLY A 14 -6.44 23.87 10.89
CA GLY A 14 -5.47 22.81 11.08
C GLY A 14 -4.85 22.32 9.77
N ASN A 15 -5.66 22.18 8.69
CA ASN A 15 -5.13 21.82 7.38
C ASN A 15 -4.19 22.91 6.82
N LYS A 16 -4.57 24.18 6.93
CA LYS A 16 -3.72 25.29 6.44
C LYS A 16 -2.37 25.33 7.18
N TYR A 17 -2.38 25.15 8.50
CA TYR A 17 -1.15 25.13 9.29
C TYR A 17 -0.27 23.93 8.96
N GLN A 18 -0.84 22.73 8.84
CA GLN A 18 -0.04 21.56 8.49
C GLN A 18 0.46 21.63 7.04
N ASN A 19 -0.32 22.18 6.09
CA ASN A 19 0.14 22.39 4.71
C ASN A 19 1.35 23.33 4.71
N TYR A 20 1.24 24.47 5.40
CA TYR A 20 2.36 25.40 5.57
C TYR A 20 3.58 24.72 6.20
N ALA A 21 3.39 23.96 7.25
CA ALA A 21 4.49 23.28 7.94
C ALA A 21 5.20 22.28 7.03
N VAL A 22 4.47 21.45 6.30
CA VAL A 22 5.05 20.48 5.38
C VAL A 22 5.80 21.20 4.25
N GLU A 23 5.22 22.24 3.66
CA GLU A 23 5.91 23.05 2.64
C GLU A 23 7.18 23.70 3.20
N GLN A 24 7.15 24.26 4.41
CA GLN A 24 8.33 24.86 5.03
C GLN A 24 9.46 23.87 5.30
N ILE A 25 9.14 22.62 5.65
CA ILE A 25 10.13 21.56 5.85
C ILE A 25 10.78 21.16 4.53
N PHE A 26 9.99 20.96 3.48
CA PHE A 26 10.53 20.44 2.21
C PHE A 26 11.07 21.54 1.30
N SER A 27 10.66 22.80 1.46
CA SER A 27 11.27 23.93 0.74
C SER A 27 12.76 24.15 1.08
N GLU A 28 13.24 23.64 2.22
CA GLU A 28 14.66 23.60 2.56
C GLU A 28 15.45 22.63 1.67
N TYR A 29 14.78 21.68 1.04
CA TYR A 29 15.39 20.66 0.16
C TYR A 29 15.13 20.90 -1.33
N GLY A 30 14.14 21.72 -1.70
CA GLY A 30 13.84 21.99 -3.11
C GLY A 30 12.48 22.64 -3.36
N GLU A 31 12.01 22.54 -4.59
CA GLU A 31 10.72 23.05 -5.03
C GLU A 31 9.57 22.17 -4.50
N VAL A 32 8.51 22.80 -4.00
CA VAL A 32 7.34 22.10 -3.44
C VAL A 32 6.06 22.50 -4.17
N GLU A 33 5.16 21.55 -4.36
CA GLU A 33 3.82 21.78 -4.87
C GLU A 33 2.82 20.87 -4.13
N THR A 34 1.79 21.47 -3.54
CA THR A 34 0.80 20.76 -2.72
C THR A 34 -0.45 20.44 -3.52
N TYR A 35 -0.90 19.19 -3.49
CA TYR A 35 -2.04 18.68 -4.25
C TYR A 35 -3.19 18.23 -3.35
N GLY A 36 -4.39 18.66 -3.70
CA GLY A 36 -5.63 18.10 -3.18
C GLY A 36 -6.06 16.84 -3.92
N LEU A 37 -6.91 16.03 -3.29
CA LEU A 37 -7.42 14.78 -3.81
C LEU A 37 -8.90 14.87 -4.19
N GLU A 38 -9.29 14.18 -5.27
CA GLU A 38 -10.68 14.01 -5.65
C GLU A 38 -11.45 13.14 -4.63
N ASN A 39 -12.74 13.40 -4.49
CA ASN A 39 -13.64 12.58 -3.68
C ASN A 39 -13.99 11.28 -4.44
N LEU A 40 -13.14 10.27 -4.36
CA LEU A 40 -13.29 9.01 -5.08
C LEU A 40 -14.04 7.93 -4.31
N TYR A 41 -14.12 8.06 -2.99
CA TYR A 41 -14.72 7.06 -2.13
C TYR A 41 -16.16 7.42 -1.80
N HIS A 42 -17.09 6.59 -2.24
CA HIS A 42 -18.46 6.57 -1.76
C HIS A 42 -18.61 5.38 -0.82
N ALA A 43 -18.89 5.62 0.46
CA ALA A 43 -19.21 4.53 1.37
C ALA A 43 -20.28 3.62 0.73
N PRO A 44 -20.14 2.29 0.75
CA PRO A 44 -21.14 1.40 0.21
C PRO A 44 -22.48 1.79 0.82
N GLU A 45 -23.50 2.03 -0.02
CA GLU A 45 -24.86 2.26 0.46
C GLU A 45 -25.17 1.11 1.43
N LYS A 46 -25.28 1.44 2.70
CA LYS A 46 -25.77 0.47 3.70
C LYS A 46 -27.02 -0.11 3.10
N SER A 47 -26.99 -1.42 2.82
CA SER A 47 -28.08 -2.14 2.18
C SER A 47 -29.41 -1.56 2.64
N LYS A 48 -30.31 -1.30 1.70
CA LYS A 48 -31.67 -0.77 1.96
C LYS A 48 -32.54 -1.78 2.75
N ASN A 49 -31.97 -2.43 3.73
CA ASN A 49 -32.76 -3.06 4.75
C ASN A 49 -33.41 -1.93 5.53
N LEU A 50 -34.72 -1.81 5.38
CA LEU A 50 -35.56 -0.92 6.17
C LEU A 50 -35.25 -1.15 7.65
N ASN A 51 -34.29 -0.39 8.16
CA ASN A 51 -33.92 -0.47 9.56
C ASN A 51 -34.99 0.28 10.34
N LEU A 52 -35.92 -0.48 10.91
CA LEU A 52 -37.06 0.05 11.70
C LEU A 52 -36.61 1.02 12.82
N SER A 53 -35.32 0.99 13.21
CA SER A 53 -34.72 1.99 14.10
C SER A 53 -34.73 3.41 13.51
N LYS A 54 -34.77 3.56 12.16
CA LYS A 54 -34.87 4.85 11.47
C LYS A 54 -36.26 5.47 11.54
N LEU A 55 -37.26 4.70 11.95
CA LEU A 55 -38.65 5.18 12.17
C LEU A 55 -38.91 5.65 13.63
N ARG A 56 -37.91 5.53 14.51
CA ARG A 56 -38.05 6.06 15.88
C ARG A 56 -38.14 7.59 15.84
N PRO A 57 -39.05 8.19 16.60
CA PRO A 57 -39.18 9.64 16.68
C PRO A 57 -37.88 10.35 17.06
N SER A 58 -37.02 9.70 17.85
CA SER A 58 -35.69 10.19 18.21
C SER A 58 -34.76 10.28 16.99
N TYR A 59 -34.77 9.29 16.09
CA TYR A 59 -33.91 9.30 14.87
C TYR A 59 -34.38 10.32 13.83
N ILE A 60 -35.71 10.41 13.61
CA ILE A 60 -36.31 11.44 12.75
C ILE A 60 -36.00 12.82 13.31
N ARG A 61 -36.10 13.00 14.62
CA ARG A 61 -35.72 14.21 15.32
C ARG A 61 -34.24 14.53 15.16
N GLU A 62 -33.36 13.55 15.27
CA GLU A 62 -31.92 13.67 15.09
C GLU A 62 -31.54 14.03 13.62
N VAL A 63 -32.15 13.40 12.63
CA VAL A 63 -31.92 13.69 11.21
C VAL A 63 -32.50 15.04 10.78
N MET A 64 -33.68 15.38 11.23
CA MET A 64 -34.30 16.71 10.95
C MET A 64 -33.54 17.87 11.63
N ILE A 65 -32.88 17.59 12.72
CA ILE A 65 -32.12 18.56 13.52
C ILE A 65 -30.62 18.58 13.09
N ALA A 66 -30.02 17.42 12.82
CA ALA A 66 -28.61 17.31 12.44
C ALA A 66 -28.35 17.91 11.04
N ARG A 67 -29.23 17.68 10.06
CA ARG A 67 -29.04 18.22 8.70
C ARG A 67 -28.89 19.74 8.61
N PRO A 68 -29.79 20.56 9.22
CA PRO A 68 -29.57 22.01 9.25
C PRO A 68 -28.40 22.45 10.12
N MET A 69 -28.12 21.73 11.23
CA MET A 69 -27.03 22.07 12.14
C MET A 69 -25.65 21.77 11.52
N TYR A 70 -25.46 20.64 10.83
CA TYR A 70 -24.24 20.36 10.05
C TYR A 70 -24.01 21.36 8.92
N GLN A 71 -25.09 21.89 8.36
CA GLN A 71 -24.98 22.97 7.37
C GLN A 71 -24.51 24.31 7.97
N TYR A 72 -24.62 24.51 9.26
CA TYR A 72 -24.48 25.84 9.85
C TYR A 72 -23.42 25.99 10.92
N ASP A 73 -22.40 25.08 11.04
CA ASP A 73 -21.28 25.18 12.00
C ASP A 73 -21.72 25.75 13.39
N ILE A 74 -22.94 25.49 13.82
CA ILE A 74 -23.46 25.96 15.11
C ILE A 74 -22.83 25.08 16.20
N ASN A 75 -21.52 25.00 16.21
CA ASN A 75 -20.81 24.20 17.20
C ASN A 75 -20.80 24.90 18.58
N CYS A 76 -21.06 26.19 18.62
CA CYS A 76 -20.74 26.97 19.79
C CYS A 76 -21.91 27.40 20.65
N VAL A 77 -23.15 27.34 20.21
CA VAL A 77 -24.28 27.85 21.03
C VAL A 77 -25.40 26.85 21.15
N ASP A 78 -25.39 26.01 22.18
CA ASP A 78 -26.55 25.20 22.53
C ASP A 78 -27.65 26.07 23.21
N LYS A 79 -28.32 26.90 22.41
CA LYS A 79 -29.56 27.58 22.84
C LYS A 79 -30.79 26.65 22.86
N GLY A 80 -30.52 25.33 22.63
CA GLY A 80 -31.57 24.35 22.40
C GLY A 80 -31.96 24.28 20.92
N ILE A 81 -32.33 23.09 20.49
CA ILE A 81 -32.59 22.71 19.11
C ILE A 81 -33.56 23.64 18.38
N ILE A 82 -34.65 23.98 19.01
CA ILE A 82 -35.72 24.82 18.43
C ILE A 82 -35.22 26.26 18.25
N ARG A 83 -34.50 26.80 19.24
CA ARG A 83 -33.97 28.18 19.15
C ARG A 83 -32.85 28.27 18.08
N ASN A 84 -32.04 27.26 17.94
CA ASN A 84 -30.99 27.22 16.88
C ASN A 84 -31.63 27.13 15.49
N LEU A 85 -32.69 26.36 15.31
CA LEU A 85 -33.46 26.27 14.06
C LEU A 85 -34.13 27.62 13.70
N LEU A 86 -34.74 28.27 14.67
CA LEU A 86 -35.37 29.56 14.45
C LEU A 86 -34.35 30.65 14.15
N TYR A 87 -33.21 30.65 14.86
CA TYR A 87 -32.09 31.53 14.58
C TYR A 87 -31.51 31.32 13.15
N SER A 88 -31.25 30.08 12.77
CA SER A 88 -30.73 29.74 11.45
C SER A 88 -31.67 30.15 10.31
N ARG A 89 -32.99 30.00 10.49
CA ARG A 89 -33.98 30.45 9.50
C ARG A 89 -34.06 31.98 9.42
N LYS A 90 -33.99 32.67 10.54
CA LYS A 90 -34.05 34.13 10.59
C LYS A 90 -32.81 34.79 9.99
N HIS A 91 -31.66 34.21 10.15
CA HIS A 91 -30.37 34.78 9.76
C HIS A 91 -29.70 34.01 8.62
N SER A 92 -30.44 33.26 7.81
CA SER A 92 -29.88 32.39 6.80
C SER A 92 -28.99 33.12 5.77
N ALA A 93 -29.37 34.30 5.32
CA ALA A 93 -28.55 35.09 4.36
C ALA A 93 -27.23 35.57 4.99
N ASP A 94 -27.31 36.09 6.22
CA ASP A 94 -26.12 36.56 6.96
C ASP A 94 -25.13 35.42 7.23
N LEU A 95 -25.65 34.25 7.62
CA LEU A 95 -24.85 33.07 7.87
C LEU A 95 -24.15 32.55 6.61
N ILE A 96 -24.83 32.60 5.46
CA ILE A 96 -24.22 32.24 4.16
C ILE A 96 -23.15 33.26 3.80
N ALA A 97 -23.39 34.55 3.98
CA ALA A 97 -22.42 35.61 3.71
C ALA A 97 -21.18 35.49 4.60
N LEU A 98 -21.34 35.21 5.89
CA LEU A 98 -20.22 35.01 6.82
C LEU A 98 -19.34 33.80 6.42
N ARG A 99 -19.95 32.70 6.00
CA ARG A 99 -19.20 31.55 5.51
C ARG A 99 -18.45 31.84 4.24
N LYS A 100 -19.08 32.53 3.30
CA LYS A 100 -18.44 32.95 2.07
C LYS A 100 -17.23 33.82 2.39
N LYS A 101 -17.40 34.82 3.27
CA LYS A 101 -16.31 35.68 3.74
C LYS A 101 -15.16 34.87 4.36
N ARG A 102 -15.49 33.91 5.25
CA ARG A 102 -14.49 33.04 5.88
C ARG A 102 -13.74 32.20 4.84
N SER A 103 -14.45 31.59 3.88
CA SER A 103 -13.83 30.79 2.81
C SER A 103 -12.95 31.66 1.87
N GLU A 104 -13.33 32.91 1.62
CA GLU A 104 -12.51 33.86 0.88
C GLU A 104 -11.20 34.14 1.63
N ARG A 105 -11.25 34.38 2.94
CA ARG A 105 -10.07 34.62 3.76
C ARG A 105 -9.13 33.40 3.84
N PHE A 106 -9.67 32.18 3.84
CA PHE A 106 -8.85 30.97 3.73
C PHE A 106 -8.15 30.87 2.37
N ARG A 107 -8.81 31.28 1.28
CA ARG A 107 -8.20 31.30 -0.05
C ARG A 107 -7.12 32.37 -0.17
N GLU A 108 -7.38 33.59 0.29
CA GLU A 108 -6.38 34.68 0.34
C GLU A 108 -5.11 34.23 1.08
N PHE A 109 -5.27 33.60 2.26
CA PHE A 109 -4.14 33.05 3.01
C PHE A 109 -3.42 31.95 2.21
N ALA A 110 -4.16 31.05 1.59
CA ALA A 110 -3.57 29.95 0.81
C ALA A 110 -2.82 30.49 -0.42
N ASP A 111 -3.41 31.41 -1.16
CA ASP A 111 -2.79 32.01 -2.36
C ASP A 111 -1.52 32.82 -2.02
N GLU A 112 -1.45 33.40 -0.80
CA GLU A 112 -0.29 34.18 -0.36
C GLU A 112 0.83 33.33 0.26
N LYS A 113 0.48 32.26 0.99
CA LYS A 113 1.41 31.54 1.89
C LYS A 113 1.67 30.10 1.51
N LEU A 114 0.93 29.52 0.55
CA LEU A 114 1.01 28.10 0.20
C LEU A 114 1.17 27.91 -1.30
N HIS A 115 1.81 26.81 -1.68
CA HIS A 115 2.01 26.42 -3.09
C HIS A 115 0.99 25.34 -3.50
N ILE A 116 -0.31 25.65 -3.35
CA ILE A 116 -1.38 24.69 -3.66
C ILE A 116 -1.64 24.69 -5.15
N SER A 117 -1.49 23.52 -5.79
CA SER A 117 -1.82 23.30 -7.19
C SER A 117 -3.32 23.48 -7.44
N LYS A 118 -3.65 24.07 -8.60
CA LYS A 118 -5.02 24.11 -9.09
C LYS A 118 -5.52 22.74 -9.56
N THR A 119 -4.61 21.81 -9.81
CA THR A 119 -4.90 20.44 -10.22
C THR A 119 -5.31 19.61 -9.02
N VAL A 120 -6.51 19.06 -9.06
CA VAL A 120 -6.97 18.05 -8.10
C VAL A 120 -6.61 16.68 -8.65
N LEU A 121 -5.89 15.88 -7.87
CA LEU A 121 -5.44 14.57 -8.30
C LEU A 121 -6.58 13.55 -8.34
N ASN A 122 -6.59 12.78 -9.42
CA ASN A 122 -7.52 11.68 -9.66
C ASN A 122 -6.79 10.53 -10.40
N ARG A 123 -7.49 9.42 -10.64
CA ARG A 123 -6.93 8.24 -11.32
C ARG A 123 -6.50 8.47 -12.77
N ILE A 124 -6.96 9.56 -13.40
CA ILE A 124 -6.68 9.86 -14.81
C ILE A 124 -5.39 10.68 -14.93
N ASN A 125 -5.19 11.67 -14.04
CA ASN A 125 -4.07 12.60 -14.13
C ASN A 125 -2.83 12.18 -13.31
N THR A 126 -2.90 11.12 -12.48
CA THR A 126 -1.76 10.54 -11.77
C THR A 126 -1.04 9.48 -12.63
N THR A 127 -0.58 9.90 -13.83
CA THR A 127 0.14 9.02 -14.75
C THR A 127 1.61 8.88 -14.38
N GLU A 128 2.27 7.82 -14.88
CA GLU A 128 3.73 7.65 -14.71
C GLU A 128 4.51 8.84 -15.28
N GLU A 129 4.08 9.39 -16.43
CA GLU A 129 4.68 10.57 -17.04
C GLU A 129 4.58 11.79 -16.12
N TRP A 130 3.42 12.08 -15.55
CA TRP A 130 3.26 13.14 -14.57
C TRP A 130 4.13 12.91 -13.33
N ALA A 131 4.12 11.69 -12.77
CA ALA A 131 4.90 11.34 -11.59
C ALA A 131 6.42 11.40 -11.83
N SER A 132 6.88 11.19 -13.07
CA SER A 132 8.29 11.30 -13.42
C SER A 132 8.85 12.71 -13.27
N GLY A 133 7.99 13.74 -13.30
CA GLY A 133 8.34 15.15 -13.08
C GLY A 133 8.70 15.49 -11.63
N PHE A 134 8.60 14.55 -10.69
CA PHE A 134 8.91 14.73 -9.27
C PHE A 134 10.01 13.77 -8.81
N ASP A 135 10.88 14.25 -7.93
CA ASP A 135 11.87 13.40 -7.28
C ASP A 135 11.23 12.59 -6.15
N TYR A 136 10.32 13.20 -5.38
CA TYR A 136 9.64 12.58 -4.24
C TYR A 136 8.19 13.00 -4.14
N PHE A 137 7.37 12.09 -3.60
CA PHE A 137 6.03 12.41 -3.11
C PHE A 137 5.99 12.33 -1.58
N ILE A 138 5.40 13.34 -0.97
CA ILE A 138 5.24 13.42 0.47
C ILE A 138 3.78 13.14 0.81
N CYS A 139 3.55 12.02 1.50
CA CYS A 139 2.23 11.64 1.97
C CYS A 139 2.00 12.15 3.39
N GLY A 140 1.04 13.02 3.52
CA GLY A 140 0.69 13.60 4.83
C GLY A 140 1.03 15.10 4.91
N SER A 141 0.78 15.68 6.00
CA SER A 141 0.34 15.17 7.30
C SER A 141 -1.20 15.10 7.41
N ASP A 142 -1.72 15.33 8.65
CA ASP A 142 -3.11 15.31 9.04
C ASP A 142 -3.84 13.98 8.75
N GLN A 143 -5.18 13.96 8.83
CA GLN A 143 -6.00 12.75 8.74
C GLN A 143 -6.22 12.27 7.30
N ILE A 144 -5.21 12.34 6.46
CA ILE A 144 -5.31 11.91 5.06
C ILE A 144 -5.67 10.42 4.92
N TRP A 145 -5.37 9.60 5.94
CA TRP A 145 -5.67 8.17 5.98
C TRP A 145 -6.93 7.82 6.76
N ASN A 146 -7.78 8.81 7.08
CA ASN A 146 -9.00 8.56 7.83
C ASN A 146 -10.03 7.82 6.97
N PRO A 147 -10.47 6.60 7.36
CA PRO A 147 -11.40 5.79 6.57
C PRO A 147 -12.79 6.40 6.41
N ASN A 148 -13.12 7.42 7.20
CA ASN A 148 -14.40 8.12 7.13
C ASN A 148 -14.41 9.26 6.09
N TYR A 149 -13.25 9.60 5.49
CA TYR A 149 -13.18 10.67 4.49
C TYR A 149 -13.34 10.12 3.07
N SER A 150 -14.13 10.82 2.26
CA SER A 150 -14.36 10.46 0.85
C SER A 150 -13.13 10.63 -0.04
N THR A 151 -12.15 11.41 0.39
CA THR A 151 -10.85 11.58 -0.28
C THR A 151 -9.87 10.44 -0.01
N THR A 152 -10.14 9.56 0.97
CA THR A 152 -9.21 8.48 1.33
C THR A 152 -9.35 7.30 0.37
N SER A 153 -8.46 7.26 -0.59
CA SER A 153 -8.32 6.23 -1.63
C SER A 153 -6.83 5.87 -1.79
N GLU A 154 -6.50 5.05 -2.77
CA GLU A 154 -5.10 4.73 -3.13
C GLU A 154 -4.25 5.98 -3.39
N LEU A 155 -4.86 7.07 -3.87
CA LEU A 155 -4.16 8.34 -4.10
C LEU A 155 -3.65 8.98 -2.81
N ALA A 156 -4.40 8.83 -1.72
CA ALA A 156 -4.02 9.31 -0.39
C ALA A 156 -2.79 8.56 0.19
N PHE A 157 -2.41 7.45 -0.43
CA PHE A 157 -1.22 6.65 -0.10
C PHE A 157 -0.14 6.77 -1.17
N CYS A 158 -0.30 7.69 -2.14
CA CYS A 158 0.60 7.87 -3.28
C CYS A 158 0.89 6.55 -4.03
N SER A 159 -0.12 5.66 -4.16
CA SER A 159 0.05 4.34 -4.79
C SER A 159 0.40 4.40 -6.28
N PHE A 160 0.41 5.57 -6.89
CA PHE A 160 0.88 5.83 -8.25
C PHE A 160 2.43 5.96 -8.35
N ALA A 161 3.12 6.23 -7.23
CA ALA A 161 4.58 6.33 -7.15
C ALA A 161 5.12 5.90 -5.77
N PRO A 162 4.86 4.65 -5.33
CA PRO A 162 5.16 4.21 -3.97
C PRO A 162 6.67 4.18 -3.68
N GLU A 163 7.50 3.97 -4.71
CA GLU A 163 8.96 3.93 -4.62
C GLU A 163 9.59 5.30 -4.35
N LYS A 164 8.88 6.39 -4.63
CA LYS A 164 9.28 7.77 -4.38
C LYS A 164 8.57 8.38 -3.17
N THR A 165 7.75 7.60 -2.45
CA THR A 165 6.85 8.12 -1.41
C THR A 165 7.48 8.05 -0.03
N ILE A 166 7.49 9.20 0.64
CA ILE A 166 7.87 9.38 2.06
C ILE A 166 6.62 9.81 2.83
N CYS A 167 6.27 9.11 3.89
CA CYS A 167 5.20 9.54 4.78
C CYS A 167 5.76 10.51 5.83
N LEU A 168 5.12 11.67 5.97
CA LEU A 168 5.44 12.60 7.06
C LEU A 168 4.20 12.75 7.95
N SER A 169 4.15 11.95 9.01
CA SER A 169 3.14 11.99 10.07
C SER A 169 1.67 12.00 9.58
N PRO A 170 1.26 11.21 8.55
CA PRO A 170 -0.17 11.04 8.27
C PRO A 170 -0.88 10.42 9.47
N SER A 171 -2.17 10.69 9.59
CA SER A 171 -3.01 10.19 10.69
C SER A 171 -4.20 9.41 10.15
N PHE A 172 -4.54 8.31 10.83
CA PHE A 172 -5.79 7.59 10.59
C PHE A 172 -6.97 8.29 11.28
N GLY A 173 -6.74 9.02 12.37
CA GLY A 173 -7.79 9.64 13.16
C GLY A 173 -8.77 8.65 13.80
N VAL A 174 -8.50 7.35 13.71
CA VAL A 174 -9.26 6.23 14.26
C VAL A 174 -8.31 5.19 14.84
N SER A 175 -8.82 4.32 15.71
CA SER A 175 -8.08 3.19 16.29
C SER A 175 -8.29 1.87 15.55
N GLU A 176 -9.28 1.81 14.66
CA GLU A 176 -9.64 0.61 13.90
C GLU A 176 -10.03 0.98 12.47
N ILE A 177 -9.66 0.14 11.51
CA ILE A 177 -10.10 0.26 10.12
C ILE A 177 -11.36 -0.60 9.93
N PRO A 178 -12.41 -0.09 9.29
CA PRO A 178 -13.60 -0.89 8.95
C PRO A 178 -13.21 -2.16 8.22
N GLU A 179 -13.78 -3.32 8.60
CA GLU A 179 -13.43 -4.64 8.08
C GLU A 179 -13.42 -4.70 6.54
N TYR A 180 -14.37 -4.03 5.90
CA TYR A 180 -14.49 -3.99 4.43
C TYR A 180 -13.39 -3.17 3.73
N ARG A 181 -12.53 -2.44 4.48
CA ARG A 181 -11.41 -1.65 3.96
C ARG A 181 -10.03 -2.18 4.36
N VAL A 182 -9.97 -3.21 5.18
CA VAL A 182 -8.71 -3.76 5.72
C VAL A 182 -7.74 -4.13 4.61
N ASP A 183 -8.21 -4.87 3.60
CA ASP A 183 -7.39 -5.32 2.47
C ASP A 183 -6.88 -4.15 1.62
N GLU A 184 -7.71 -3.12 1.40
CA GLU A 184 -7.33 -1.92 0.65
C GLU A 184 -6.20 -1.17 1.37
N TYR A 185 -6.35 -0.93 2.67
CA TYR A 185 -5.35 -0.23 3.48
C TYR A 185 -4.03 -1.01 3.58
N ALA A 186 -4.10 -2.33 3.76
CA ALA A 186 -2.93 -3.18 3.77
C ALA A 186 -2.17 -3.11 2.45
N ASP A 187 -2.89 -3.17 1.33
CA ASP A 187 -2.32 -3.09 -0.01
C ASP A 187 -1.66 -1.74 -0.27
N TRP A 188 -2.34 -0.62 0.03
CA TRP A 188 -1.81 0.72 -0.22
C TRP A 188 -0.56 1.04 0.61
N MET A 189 -0.50 0.60 1.88
CA MET A 189 0.64 0.85 2.76
C MET A 189 1.84 -0.07 2.50
N MET A 190 1.61 -1.25 1.92
CA MET A 190 2.66 -2.26 1.77
C MET A 190 3.82 -1.76 0.92
N HIS A 191 3.55 -0.91 -0.06
CA HIS A 191 4.52 -0.45 -1.05
C HIS A 191 5.20 0.87 -0.72
N ILE A 192 4.67 1.63 0.24
CA ILE A 192 5.28 2.90 0.65
C ILE A 192 6.66 2.63 1.22
N TYR A 193 7.65 3.37 0.73
CA TYR A 193 9.04 3.13 1.07
C TYR A 193 9.35 3.46 2.53
N SER A 194 9.02 4.66 2.97
CA SER A 194 9.28 5.14 4.33
C SER A 194 7.97 5.48 5.03
N LEU A 195 7.68 4.75 6.12
CA LEU A 195 6.44 4.87 6.88
C LEU A 195 6.65 5.60 8.19
N SER A 196 5.92 6.69 8.36
CA SER A 196 5.71 7.31 9.66
C SER A 196 4.24 7.60 9.89
N VAL A 197 3.86 7.85 11.12
CA VAL A 197 2.50 8.25 11.53
C VAL A 197 2.58 9.23 12.71
N ARG A 198 1.50 9.95 12.96
CA ARG A 198 1.43 10.94 14.04
C ARG A 198 1.07 10.35 15.41
N GLU A 199 0.43 9.19 15.46
CA GLU A 199 -0.10 8.60 16.69
C GLU A 199 0.26 7.12 16.88
N GLN A 200 0.38 6.69 18.13
CA GLN A 200 0.68 5.32 18.50
C GLN A 200 -0.38 4.31 18.01
N ALA A 201 -1.65 4.74 17.96
CA ALA A 201 -2.73 3.92 17.40
C ALA A 201 -2.47 3.62 15.92
N GLY A 202 -2.01 4.60 15.14
CA GLY A 202 -1.64 4.43 13.73
C GLY A 202 -0.47 3.45 13.54
N LYS A 203 0.56 3.53 14.39
CA LYS A 203 1.67 2.56 14.38
C LYS A 203 1.16 1.12 14.58
N LYS A 204 0.27 0.92 15.56
CA LYS A 204 -0.35 -0.39 15.82
C LYS A 204 -1.17 -0.89 14.62
N LEU A 205 -1.94 0.01 13.99
CA LEU A 205 -2.71 -0.32 12.78
C LEU A 205 -1.79 -0.76 11.63
N ILE A 206 -0.73 -0.02 11.33
CA ILE A 206 0.24 -0.41 10.29
C ILE A 206 0.83 -1.79 10.61
N LYS A 207 1.26 -2.00 11.85
CA LYS A 207 1.83 -3.29 12.26
C LYS A 207 0.85 -4.46 12.10
N SER A 208 -0.42 -4.26 12.49
CA SER A 208 -1.44 -5.31 12.37
C SER A 208 -1.85 -5.61 10.93
N LEU A 209 -1.92 -4.58 10.08
CA LEU A 209 -2.37 -4.71 8.70
C LEU A 209 -1.27 -5.20 7.75
N THR A 210 -0.02 -4.81 7.98
CA THR A 210 1.07 -5.02 7.02
C THR A 210 2.24 -5.83 7.59
N GLY A 211 2.30 -6.04 8.90
CA GLY A 211 3.48 -6.60 9.58
C GLY A 211 4.68 -5.63 9.63
N ARG A 212 4.62 -4.47 8.98
CA ARG A 212 5.69 -3.47 8.91
C ARG A 212 5.71 -2.61 10.16
N ASP A 213 6.87 -2.03 10.46
CA ASP A 213 7.00 -0.99 11.47
C ASP A 213 6.88 0.41 10.84
N ALA A 214 6.50 1.40 11.66
CA ALA A 214 6.43 2.80 11.29
C ALA A 214 6.98 3.67 12.42
N ASP A 215 7.61 4.79 12.06
CA ASP A 215 8.01 5.79 13.04
C ASP A 215 6.80 6.60 13.52
N VAL A 216 6.77 6.91 14.83
CA VAL A 216 5.80 7.88 15.36
C VAL A 216 6.51 9.20 15.50
N LEU A 217 6.18 10.17 14.64
CA LEU A 217 6.77 11.49 14.60
C LEU A 217 5.72 12.51 15.05
N LEU A 218 6.17 13.62 15.64
CA LEU A 218 5.26 14.73 15.93
C LEU A 218 4.64 15.31 14.66
N ASP A 219 3.54 16.01 14.85
CA ASP A 219 2.92 16.76 13.75
C ASP A 219 3.93 17.75 13.14
N PRO A 220 4.00 17.90 11.82
CA PRO A 220 4.93 18.81 11.15
C PRO A 220 4.85 20.26 11.65
N THR A 221 3.69 20.68 12.15
CA THR A 221 3.55 22.03 12.76
C THR A 221 4.49 22.25 13.94
N MET A 222 4.91 21.21 14.64
CA MET A 222 5.88 21.28 15.74
C MET A 222 7.33 21.18 15.28
N SER A 223 7.55 20.74 14.05
CA SER A 223 8.89 20.68 13.44
C SER A 223 9.33 22.02 12.85
N VAL A 224 8.40 22.92 12.60
CA VAL A 224 8.68 24.30 12.16
C VAL A 224 9.01 25.16 13.38
N SER A 225 9.99 26.04 13.24
CA SER A 225 10.42 26.93 14.34
C SER A 225 9.32 27.94 14.73
N VAL A 226 9.34 28.38 15.99
CA VAL A 226 8.33 29.30 16.51
C VAL A 226 8.39 30.66 15.79
N GLU A 227 9.59 31.12 15.40
CA GLU A 227 9.78 32.36 14.66
C GLU A 227 9.04 32.37 13.30
N LYS A 228 9.03 31.20 12.58
CA LYS A 228 8.27 31.07 11.34
C LYS A 228 6.77 31.19 11.59
N TRP A 229 6.26 30.66 12.71
CA TRP A 229 4.86 30.81 13.11
C TRP A 229 4.53 32.23 13.54
N GLU A 230 5.44 32.90 14.27
CA GLU A 230 5.30 34.29 14.66
C GLU A 230 5.26 35.24 13.46
N ALA A 231 6.06 34.96 12.43
CA ALA A 231 6.03 35.70 11.17
C ALA A 231 4.70 35.58 10.40
N LEU A 232 3.92 34.51 10.65
CA LEU A 232 2.57 34.36 10.11
C LEU A 232 1.50 35.07 10.93
N CYS A 233 1.79 35.42 12.19
CA CYS A 233 0.83 36.08 13.07
C CYS A 233 0.45 37.45 12.51
N LYS A 234 -0.83 37.68 12.32
CA LYS A 234 -1.40 38.91 11.82
C LYS A 234 -2.39 39.47 12.84
N LYS A 235 -2.20 40.69 13.27
CA LYS A 235 -3.13 41.33 14.22
C LYS A 235 -4.51 41.50 13.58
N PRO A 236 -5.58 40.99 14.20
CA PRO A 236 -6.91 41.20 13.72
C PRO A 236 -7.28 42.68 13.62
N ALA A 237 -8.10 43.05 12.63
CA ALA A 237 -8.66 44.39 12.54
C ALA A 237 -9.60 44.67 13.72
N GLU A 238 -10.25 43.65 14.20
CA GLU A 238 -11.17 43.68 15.34
C GLU A 238 -10.38 43.80 16.65
N LYS A 239 -10.89 44.64 17.60
CA LYS A 239 -10.20 44.87 18.86
C LYS A 239 -10.31 43.67 19.79
N LEU A 240 -9.20 43.02 20.07
CA LEU A 240 -9.09 42.02 21.14
C LEU A 240 -9.00 42.70 22.51
N PRO A 241 -9.53 42.12 23.58
CA PRO A 241 -9.21 42.53 24.94
C PRO A 241 -7.69 42.46 25.18
N GLU A 242 -7.17 43.23 26.15
CA GLU A 242 -5.74 43.16 26.50
C GLU A 242 -5.39 41.85 27.20
N HIS A 243 -6.25 41.38 28.07
CA HIS A 243 -6.18 40.09 28.75
C HIS A 243 -7.44 39.29 28.49
N TYR A 244 -7.32 37.99 28.09
CA TYR A 244 -8.45 37.17 27.75
C TYR A 244 -8.16 35.67 27.76
N VAL A 245 -9.22 34.91 27.88
CA VAL A 245 -9.25 33.46 27.63
C VAL A 245 -9.70 33.22 26.21
N VAL A 246 -8.88 32.55 25.38
CA VAL A 246 -9.32 32.13 24.05
C VAL A 246 -9.90 30.71 24.09
N CYS A 247 -11.05 30.53 23.45
CA CYS A 247 -11.71 29.25 23.29
C CYS A 247 -11.58 28.77 21.83
N TYR A 248 -10.78 27.70 21.60
CA TYR A 248 -10.54 27.10 20.31
C TYR A 248 -11.24 25.72 20.24
N PHE A 249 -12.53 25.69 19.93
CA PHE A 249 -13.33 24.48 19.88
C PHE A 249 -13.79 24.16 18.46
N LEU A 250 -13.62 22.90 18.03
CA LEU A 250 -14.09 22.38 16.75
C LEU A 250 -15.30 21.44 16.92
N GLY A 251 -15.44 20.85 18.12
CA GLY A 251 -16.59 20.05 18.48
C GLY A 251 -17.71 20.88 19.11
N ARG A 252 -18.84 20.21 19.35
CA ARG A 252 -20.01 20.84 19.97
C ARG A 252 -19.73 21.19 21.42
N ILE A 253 -19.96 22.45 21.80
CA ILE A 253 -19.92 22.91 23.19
C ILE A 253 -21.28 22.68 23.84
N ASP A 254 -21.39 21.61 24.62
CA ASP A 254 -22.59 21.30 25.38
C ASP A 254 -22.76 22.22 26.60
N LYS A 255 -23.89 22.06 27.33
CA LYS A 255 -24.19 22.89 28.51
C LYS A 255 -23.14 22.77 29.63
N SER A 256 -22.58 21.56 29.81
CA SER A 256 -21.58 21.30 30.83
C SER A 256 -20.24 21.98 30.45
N CYS A 257 -19.78 21.79 29.20
CA CYS A 257 -18.61 22.44 28.69
C CYS A 257 -18.72 23.97 28.76
N ARG A 258 -19.85 24.54 28.35
CA ARG A 258 -20.11 25.98 28.45
C ARG A 258 -20.04 26.48 29.89
N LYS A 259 -20.66 25.75 30.82
CA LYS A 259 -20.61 26.11 32.26
C LYS A 259 -19.16 26.12 32.72
N ASN A 260 -18.37 25.10 32.39
CA ASN A 260 -16.97 24.99 32.74
C ASN A 260 -16.13 26.16 32.19
N ILE A 261 -16.38 26.57 30.92
CA ILE A 261 -15.73 27.75 30.32
C ILE A 261 -16.08 29.01 31.08
N CYS A 262 -17.39 29.24 31.37
CA CYS A 262 -17.84 30.42 32.10
C CYS A 262 -17.30 30.46 33.55
N ASP A 263 -17.30 29.32 34.24
CA ASP A 263 -16.79 29.21 35.61
C ASP A 263 -15.27 29.47 35.64
N PHE A 264 -14.54 28.97 34.62
CA PHE A 264 -13.11 29.24 34.46
C PHE A 264 -12.83 30.75 34.24
N ALA A 265 -13.49 31.33 33.24
CA ALA A 265 -13.30 32.75 32.89
C ALA A 265 -13.66 33.66 34.06
N LYS A 266 -14.72 33.37 34.78
CA LYS A 266 -15.11 34.12 35.99
C LYS A 266 -14.06 33.98 37.10
N LYS A 267 -13.52 32.78 37.31
CA LYS A 267 -12.48 32.54 38.32
C LYS A 267 -11.20 33.32 38.00
N MET A 268 -10.85 33.44 36.71
CA MET A 268 -9.64 34.18 36.25
C MET A 268 -9.91 35.68 36.05
N GLU A 269 -11.14 36.13 36.21
CA GLU A 269 -11.57 37.52 35.96
C GLU A 269 -11.24 38.01 34.54
N LEU A 270 -11.31 37.10 33.55
CA LEU A 270 -10.95 37.35 32.16
C LEU A 270 -12.15 37.25 31.21
N PRO A 271 -12.26 38.14 30.20
CA PRO A 271 -13.24 37.98 29.12
C PRO A 271 -12.90 36.77 28.25
N VAL A 272 -13.92 36.25 27.60
CA VAL A 272 -13.81 35.09 26.68
C VAL A 272 -13.82 35.54 25.23
N VAL A 273 -12.79 35.17 24.48
CA VAL A 273 -12.75 35.26 23.01
C VAL A 273 -13.09 33.89 22.43
N MET A 274 -14.29 33.75 21.89
CA MET A 274 -14.80 32.50 21.35
C MET A 274 -14.52 32.42 19.85
N LEU A 275 -13.49 31.66 19.46
CA LEU A 275 -13.19 31.42 18.06
C LEU A 275 -14.23 30.49 17.43
N PHE A 276 -14.50 30.72 16.15
CA PHE A 276 -15.35 29.86 15.29
C PHE A 276 -16.83 29.82 15.66
N ASP A 277 -17.28 30.69 16.55
CA ASP A 277 -18.71 30.86 16.78
C ASP A 277 -19.32 31.80 15.73
N ILE A 278 -20.11 31.25 14.81
CA ILE A 278 -20.74 32.00 13.72
C ILE A 278 -21.69 33.12 14.22
N THR A 279 -22.10 33.06 15.49
CA THR A 279 -22.92 34.11 16.11
C THR A 279 -22.10 35.31 16.60
N ILE A 280 -20.77 35.19 16.49
CA ILE A 280 -19.78 36.25 16.79
C ILE A 280 -18.96 36.50 15.53
N PRO A 281 -19.49 37.26 14.55
CA PRO A 281 -18.91 37.41 13.22
C PRO A 281 -17.45 37.87 13.21
N GLU A 282 -17.08 38.74 14.13
CA GLU A 282 -15.74 39.28 14.29
C GLU A 282 -14.66 38.21 14.54
N TYR A 283 -14.97 37.17 15.31
CA TYR A 283 -14.02 36.08 15.60
C TYR A 283 -14.25 34.85 14.71
N TYR A 284 -15.41 34.76 14.05
CA TYR A 284 -15.72 33.67 13.12
C TYR A 284 -14.96 33.79 11.80
N THR A 285 -14.74 35.02 11.32
CA THR A 285 -14.15 35.27 9.99
C THR A 285 -12.65 35.60 10.04
N LEU A 286 -11.97 35.35 11.15
CA LEU A 286 -10.52 35.52 11.25
C LEU A 286 -9.80 34.62 10.24
N ASP A 287 -8.75 35.13 9.60
CA ASP A 287 -7.87 34.33 8.76
C ASP A 287 -6.91 33.47 9.63
N PRO A 288 -6.20 32.52 9.04
CA PRO A 288 -5.28 31.67 9.81
C PRO A 288 -4.22 32.44 10.58
N GLY A 289 -3.67 33.52 10.02
CA GLY A 289 -2.67 34.36 10.71
C GLY A 289 -3.27 35.13 11.89
N GLU A 290 -4.50 35.62 11.77
CA GLU A 290 -5.22 36.31 12.83
C GLU A 290 -5.60 35.37 13.99
N VAL A 291 -5.93 34.10 13.67
CA VAL A 291 -6.16 33.09 14.70
C VAL A 291 -4.87 32.75 15.45
N LEU A 292 -3.73 32.63 14.77
CA LEU A 292 -2.43 32.43 15.44
C LEU A 292 -2.11 33.60 16.36
N TYR A 293 -2.30 34.85 15.89
CA TYR A 293 -2.11 36.03 16.72
C TYR A 293 -2.99 36.03 17.97
N THR A 294 -4.27 35.63 17.80
CA THR A 294 -5.22 35.57 18.90
C THR A 294 -4.84 34.50 19.93
N VAL A 295 -4.33 33.34 19.49
CA VAL A 295 -3.83 32.30 20.41
C VAL A 295 -2.55 32.73 21.09
N LYS A 296 -1.61 33.32 20.35
CA LYS A 296 -0.31 33.79 20.88
C LYS A 296 -0.45 34.84 22.00
N ASN A 297 -1.44 35.72 21.89
CA ASN A 297 -1.61 36.83 22.83
C ASN A 297 -2.65 36.56 23.95
N ALA A 298 -3.22 35.33 24.00
CA ALA A 298 -4.13 34.95 25.09
C ALA A 298 -3.38 34.65 26.38
N ASP A 299 -4.02 34.90 27.53
CA ASP A 299 -3.53 34.45 28.84
C ASP A 299 -3.73 32.93 29.01
N TYR A 300 -4.90 32.44 28.59
CA TYR A 300 -5.27 31.03 28.66
C TYR A 300 -5.90 30.57 27.37
N VAL A 301 -5.66 29.29 27.04
CA VAL A 301 -6.30 28.61 25.91
C VAL A 301 -7.15 27.45 26.41
N LEU A 302 -8.43 27.45 26.08
CA LEU A 302 -9.34 26.34 26.30
C LEU A 302 -9.66 25.70 24.94
N THR A 303 -9.41 24.40 24.77
CA THR A 303 -9.51 23.78 23.46
C THR A 303 -9.96 22.33 23.51
N ASP A 304 -10.62 21.86 22.43
CA ASP A 304 -10.83 20.45 22.11
C ASP A 304 -10.09 20.05 20.82
N SER A 305 -9.26 20.97 20.32
CA SER A 305 -8.58 20.83 19.04
C SER A 305 -7.13 20.37 19.22
N PHE A 306 -6.69 19.42 18.38
CA PHE A 306 -5.29 19.02 18.32
C PHE A 306 -4.38 20.23 18.03
N HIS A 307 -4.66 21.01 16.97
CA HIS A 307 -3.86 22.17 16.63
C HIS A 307 -3.99 23.32 17.64
N GLY A 308 -5.13 23.45 18.30
CA GLY A 308 -5.28 24.36 19.44
C GLY A 308 -4.29 24.02 20.56
N SER A 309 -4.13 22.72 20.87
CA SER A 309 -3.12 22.24 21.85
C SER A 309 -1.69 22.45 21.35
N VAL A 310 -1.42 22.17 20.08
CA VAL A 310 -0.10 22.37 19.45
C VAL A 310 0.35 23.82 19.59
N PHE A 311 -0.47 24.80 19.18
CA PHE A 311 -0.09 26.21 19.25
C PHE A 311 -0.06 26.75 20.68
N SER A 312 -0.83 26.16 21.60
CA SER A 312 -0.68 26.47 23.02
C SER A 312 0.70 26.07 23.55
N ILE A 313 1.20 24.92 23.13
CA ILE A 313 2.55 24.43 23.49
C ILE A 313 3.61 25.30 22.83
N LEU A 314 3.53 25.53 21.52
CA LEU A 314 4.52 26.31 20.75
C LEU A 314 4.64 27.76 21.22
N PHE A 315 3.54 28.41 21.65
CA PHE A 315 3.53 29.80 22.14
C PHE A 315 3.61 29.89 23.67
N HIS A 316 3.93 28.80 24.36
CA HIS A 316 4.05 28.75 25.83
C HIS A 316 2.82 29.29 26.54
N LYS A 317 1.60 28.88 26.11
CA LYS A 317 0.36 29.33 26.71
C LYS A 317 -0.13 28.37 27.78
N ASN A 318 -0.62 28.89 28.89
CA ASN A 318 -1.39 28.10 29.81
C ASN A 318 -2.65 27.59 29.11
N PHE A 319 -2.89 26.28 29.09
CA PHE A 319 -3.99 25.70 28.34
C PHE A 319 -4.63 24.53 29.06
N TYR A 320 -5.89 24.26 28.67
CA TYR A 320 -6.63 23.08 29.11
C TYR A 320 -7.38 22.45 27.94
N VAL A 321 -7.32 21.12 27.87
CA VAL A 321 -7.91 20.32 26.80
C VAL A 321 -9.21 19.66 27.26
N PHE A 322 -10.26 19.88 26.52
CA PHE A 322 -11.58 19.29 26.73
C PHE A 322 -11.73 18.02 25.87
N LYS A 323 -12.27 16.96 26.44
CA LYS A 323 -12.59 15.76 25.67
C LYS A 323 -13.81 16.00 24.78
N ARG A 324 -13.76 15.55 23.53
CA ARG A 324 -14.92 15.54 22.64
C ARG A 324 -15.84 14.39 22.99
N ASN A 325 -17.14 14.68 23.13
CA ASN A 325 -18.19 13.71 23.45
C ASN A 325 -18.95 13.22 22.20
N GLU A 326 -18.44 13.42 21.00
CA GLU A 326 -19.07 12.95 19.77
C GLU A 326 -18.84 11.44 19.60
N GLY A 327 -19.98 10.71 19.49
CA GLY A 327 -19.99 9.24 19.35
C GLY A 327 -19.43 8.78 18.01
N GLY A 328 -18.16 8.51 17.97
CA GLY A 328 -17.40 7.90 16.88
C GLY A 328 -16.05 7.45 17.39
N ALA A 329 -15.34 6.58 16.65
CA ALA A 329 -14.02 6.10 17.01
C ALA A 329 -13.13 7.27 17.43
N SER A 330 -12.53 7.14 18.59
CA SER A 330 -11.89 8.19 19.39
C SER A 330 -10.88 9.05 18.60
N MET A 331 -11.26 10.27 18.27
CA MET A 331 -10.30 11.31 17.79
C MET A 331 -9.35 11.79 18.92
N ASN A 332 -9.51 11.29 20.13
CA ASN A 332 -8.74 11.69 21.30
C ASN A 332 -7.33 11.10 21.32
N SER A 333 -7.08 9.98 20.62
CA SER A 333 -5.76 9.29 20.61
C SER A 333 -4.60 10.19 20.17
N ARG A 334 -4.84 11.15 19.27
CA ARG A 334 -3.82 12.11 18.81
C ARG A 334 -3.46 13.11 19.88
N ILE A 335 -4.46 13.63 20.59
CA ILE A 335 -4.28 14.56 21.71
C ILE A 335 -3.59 13.82 22.86
N GLU A 336 -4.00 12.58 23.15
CA GLU A 336 -3.36 11.75 24.17
C GLU A 336 -1.87 11.53 23.84
N THR A 337 -1.54 11.15 22.60
CA THR A 337 -0.15 10.99 22.15
C THR A 337 0.64 12.30 22.30
N LEU A 338 0.04 13.44 21.96
CA LEU A 338 0.67 14.76 22.12
C LEU A 338 0.92 15.10 23.60
N LEU A 339 -0.10 14.95 24.45
CA LEU A 339 0.02 15.26 25.87
C LEU A 339 1.02 14.32 26.56
N ASP A 340 1.09 13.04 26.16
CA ASP A 340 2.07 12.08 26.67
C ASP A 340 3.49 12.47 26.30
N ALA A 341 3.73 12.92 25.07
CA ALA A 341 5.06 13.35 24.61
C ALA A 341 5.65 14.50 25.42
N PHE A 342 4.79 15.41 25.91
CA PHE A 342 5.19 16.59 26.69
C PHE A 342 4.88 16.49 28.20
N HIS A 343 4.48 15.31 28.67
CA HIS A 343 4.06 15.06 30.04
C HIS A 343 2.93 16.02 30.51
N PHE A 344 1.98 16.33 29.64
CA PHE A 344 0.88 17.25 29.85
C PHE A 344 -0.47 16.58 30.13
N GLN A 345 -0.50 15.36 30.68
CA GLN A 345 -1.74 14.66 31.04
C GLN A 345 -2.59 15.46 32.06
N ASP A 346 -1.93 16.29 32.86
CA ASP A 346 -2.55 17.23 33.81
C ASP A 346 -3.28 18.41 33.12
N ARG A 347 -3.06 18.60 31.83
CA ARG A 347 -3.77 19.63 31.03
C ARG A 347 -5.15 19.17 30.54
N LEU A 348 -5.52 17.92 30.72
CA LEU A 348 -6.93 17.56 30.55
C LEU A 348 -7.78 18.33 31.54
N TYR A 349 -8.83 19.01 31.02
CA TYR A 349 -9.64 19.90 31.83
C TYR A 349 -10.25 19.17 33.03
N THR A 350 -9.90 19.65 34.21
CA THR A 350 -10.49 19.30 35.51
C THR A 350 -10.80 20.62 36.21
N CYS A 351 -11.58 20.60 37.28
CA CYS A 351 -11.85 21.84 38.02
C CYS A 351 -10.64 22.42 38.79
N LYS A 352 -9.48 21.78 38.69
CA LYS A 352 -8.22 22.28 39.28
C LYS A 352 -7.41 22.98 38.19
N HIS A 353 -6.97 24.19 38.48
CA HIS A 353 -6.21 25.04 37.56
C HIS A 353 -4.88 25.41 38.21
N GLN A 354 -3.81 25.17 37.48
CA GLN A 354 -2.46 25.51 37.89
C GLN A 354 -1.69 25.99 36.66
N ASP A 355 -1.01 27.08 36.79
CA ASP A 355 -0.15 27.62 35.74
C ASP A 355 1.08 26.75 35.56
N LEU A 356 1.61 26.73 34.35
CA LEU A 356 2.82 26.03 34.01
C LEU A 356 4.04 26.84 34.45
N SER A 357 4.96 26.17 35.12
CA SER A 357 6.23 26.78 35.55
C SER A 357 7.22 26.93 34.40
N GLU A 358 8.22 27.77 34.57
CA GLU A 358 9.33 27.95 33.62
C GLU A 358 10.06 26.61 33.36
N ASP A 359 10.29 25.80 34.38
CA ASP A 359 10.91 24.47 34.24
C ASP A 359 10.11 23.53 33.30
N ARG A 360 8.78 23.63 33.33
CA ARG A 360 7.91 22.84 32.39
C ARG A 360 8.09 23.35 30.97
N TRP A 361 8.26 24.65 30.75
CA TRP A 361 8.49 25.18 29.43
C TRP A 361 9.90 24.85 28.91
N ASN A 362 10.91 24.89 29.76
CA ASN A 362 12.26 24.43 29.41
C ASN A 362 12.26 22.95 28.97
N PHE A 363 11.54 22.07 29.67
CA PHE A 363 11.35 20.69 29.26
C PHE A 363 10.65 20.59 27.92
N VAL A 364 9.66 21.42 27.60
CA VAL A 364 8.99 21.46 26.30
C VAL A 364 9.99 21.75 25.19
N GLU A 365 10.89 22.74 25.37
CA GLU A 365 11.90 23.04 24.35
C GLU A 365 12.89 21.90 24.13
N GLU A 366 13.30 21.20 25.18
CA GLU A 366 14.15 20.01 25.06
C GLU A 366 13.47 18.90 24.25
N VAL A 367 12.18 18.65 24.50
CA VAL A 367 11.40 17.66 23.75
C VAL A 367 11.23 18.10 22.30
N LEU A 368 10.91 19.37 22.03
CA LEU A 368 10.77 19.90 20.67
C LEU A 368 12.05 19.74 19.87
N GLU A 369 13.20 20.11 20.44
CA GLU A 369 14.50 19.99 19.76
C GLU A 369 14.83 18.52 19.44
N LYS A 370 14.63 17.63 20.39
CA LYS A 370 14.81 16.19 20.20
C LYS A 370 13.93 15.64 19.07
N GLU A 371 12.65 15.99 19.06
CA GLU A 371 11.70 15.48 18.07
C GLU A 371 11.89 16.12 16.68
N ARG A 372 12.32 17.39 16.61
CA ARG A 372 12.77 18.04 15.37
C ARG A 372 13.99 17.34 14.79
N SER A 373 14.98 17.06 15.63
CA SER A 373 16.16 16.29 15.23
C SER A 373 15.78 14.88 14.74
N ARG A 374 14.85 14.22 15.42
CA ARG A 374 14.35 12.89 15.02
C ARG A 374 13.64 12.93 13.67
N THR A 375 12.80 13.94 13.43
CA THR A 375 12.13 14.13 12.12
C THR A 375 13.16 14.36 11.01
N LYS A 376 14.19 15.18 11.26
CA LYS A 376 15.28 15.43 10.31
C LYS A 376 16.03 14.14 9.96
N HIS A 377 16.45 13.37 10.95
CA HIS A 377 17.13 12.08 10.74
C HIS A 377 16.24 11.08 9.96
N TYR A 378 14.95 11.03 10.26
CA TYR A 378 14.01 10.21 9.51
C TYR A 378 13.96 10.59 8.03
N LEU A 379 13.89 11.89 7.71
CA LEU A 379 13.87 12.39 6.33
C LEU A 379 15.20 12.11 5.61
N GLU A 380 16.33 12.37 6.26
CA GLU A 380 17.67 12.10 5.71
C GLU A 380 17.85 10.61 5.40
N ALA A 381 17.43 9.72 6.31
CA ALA A 381 17.44 8.28 6.08
C ALA A 381 16.50 7.86 4.93
N ALA A 382 15.32 8.48 4.82
CA ALA A 382 14.38 8.24 3.74
C ALA A 382 14.96 8.67 2.39
N PHE A 383 15.54 9.87 2.29
CA PHE A 383 16.19 10.36 1.07
C PHE A 383 17.38 9.50 0.65
N GLN A 384 18.27 9.14 1.58
CA GLN A 384 19.39 8.25 1.29
C GLN A 384 18.92 6.90 0.77
N SER A 385 17.94 6.32 1.41
CA SER A 385 17.44 4.99 1.06
C SER A 385 16.73 4.97 -0.30
N ILE A 386 15.93 5.99 -0.62
CA ILE A 386 15.30 6.14 -1.95
C ILE A 386 16.35 6.51 -2.98
N GLY A 387 17.29 7.41 -2.67
CA GLY A 387 18.39 7.82 -3.54
C GLY A 387 19.31 6.64 -3.90
N ILE A 388 19.62 5.76 -2.95
CA ILE A 388 20.37 4.52 -3.21
C ILE A 388 19.56 3.61 -4.15
N LYS A 389 18.25 3.47 -3.98
CA LYS A 389 17.42 2.71 -4.91
C LYS A 389 17.32 3.37 -6.29
N GLN A 390 17.16 4.69 -6.37
CA GLN A 390 17.14 5.41 -7.64
C GLN A 390 18.50 5.34 -8.35
N ALA A 391 19.60 5.56 -7.64
CA ALA A 391 20.95 5.40 -8.16
C ALA A 391 21.21 3.95 -8.61
N ASN A 392 20.73 2.97 -7.84
CA ASN A 392 20.76 1.58 -8.24
C ASN A 392 19.85 1.26 -9.43
N THR A 393 18.78 2.03 -9.63
CA THR A 393 17.86 1.90 -10.78
C THR A 393 18.40 2.64 -12.02
N GLU A 394 19.13 3.74 -11.85
CA GLU A 394 19.77 4.51 -12.92
C GLU A 394 21.15 3.94 -13.30
N SER A 395 21.93 3.42 -12.34
CA SER A 395 23.21 2.74 -12.60
C SER A 395 23.05 1.29 -13.05
N ASN A 396 21.91 0.68 -12.81
CA ASN A 396 21.51 -0.64 -13.28
C ASN A 396 20.35 -0.48 -14.28
N LEU A 397 20.65 -0.06 -15.50
CA LEU A 397 19.98 -0.65 -16.65
C LEU A 397 20.06 -2.15 -16.40
N THR A 398 18.94 -2.78 -16.05
CA THR A 398 18.85 -4.23 -15.87
C THR A 398 19.46 -4.85 -17.10
N LYS A 399 20.73 -5.31 -17.00
CA LYS A 399 21.34 -5.97 -18.15
C LYS A 399 20.58 -7.23 -18.41
N VAL A 400 20.10 -7.35 -19.62
CA VAL A 400 19.28 -8.46 -20.05
C VAL A 400 20.06 -9.30 -21.03
N TYR A 401 20.02 -10.60 -20.80
CA TYR A 401 20.70 -11.58 -21.63
C TYR A 401 19.69 -12.59 -22.16
N SER A 402 19.99 -13.13 -23.34
CA SER A 402 19.37 -14.36 -23.85
C SER A 402 20.35 -15.51 -23.66
N GLY A 403 19.83 -16.73 -23.45
CA GLY A 403 20.72 -17.86 -23.37
C GLY A 403 20.03 -19.23 -23.32
N TYR A 404 20.84 -20.28 -23.60
CA TYR A 404 20.38 -21.67 -23.57
C TYR A 404 21.52 -22.65 -23.31
N LEU A 405 21.18 -23.84 -22.77
CA LEU A 405 22.10 -24.95 -22.58
C LEU A 405 22.54 -25.54 -23.92
N LYS A 406 23.83 -25.82 -24.08
CA LYS A 406 24.38 -26.49 -25.28
C LYS A 406 24.02 -27.96 -25.38
N ASP A 407 23.86 -28.65 -24.22
CA ASP A 407 23.42 -30.05 -24.16
C ASP A 407 21.91 -30.13 -24.41
N ASP A 408 21.54 -30.67 -25.57
CA ASP A 408 20.14 -30.82 -25.99
C ASP A 408 19.34 -31.69 -25.04
N ASN A 409 19.89 -32.73 -24.40
CA ASN A 409 19.20 -33.59 -23.47
C ASN A 409 18.79 -32.82 -22.19
N LYS A 410 19.75 -32.04 -21.65
CA LYS A 410 19.48 -31.17 -20.51
C LYS A 410 18.49 -30.04 -20.86
N LEU A 411 18.66 -29.46 -22.05
CA LEU A 411 17.82 -28.40 -22.56
C LEU A 411 16.35 -28.89 -22.71
N MET A 412 16.17 -30.09 -23.25
CA MET A 412 14.80 -30.68 -23.41
C MET A 412 14.11 -30.96 -22.07
N LYS A 413 14.84 -31.34 -21.03
CA LYS A 413 14.30 -31.55 -19.68
C LYS A 413 14.06 -30.24 -18.93
N SER A 414 14.72 -29.15 -19.32
CA SER A 414 14.62 -27.84 -18.66
C SER A 414 13.42 -27.06 -19.18
N ALA A 415 12.92 -26.12 -18.36
CA ALA A 415 12.02 -25.08 -18.84
C ALA A 415 12.82 -24.07 -19.70
N SER A 416 12.20 -23.50 -20.74
CA SER A 416 12.82 -22.51 -21.61
C SER A 416 14.22 -22.89 -22.10
N GLY A 417 15.19 -21.98 -22.08
CA GLY A 417 16.60 -22.20 -22.43
C GLY A 417 17.45 -22.90 -21.37
N GLY A 418 16.86 -23.24 -20.19
CA GLY A 418 17.56 -23.95 -19.12
C GLY A 418 18.46 -23.10 -18.26
N ALA A 419 18.28 -21.78 -18.20
CA ALA A 419 19.11 -20.88 -17.40
C ALA A 419 19.12 -21.25 -15.91
N VAL A 420 17.93 -21.53 -15.30
CA VAL A 420 17.86 -21.95 -13.89
C VAL A 420 18.66 -23.24 -13.67
N THR A 421 18.61 -24.20 -14.62
CA THR A 421 19.39 -25.43 -14.53
C THR A 421 20.89 -25.15 -14.55
N ALA A 422 21.36 -24.25 -15.44
CA ALA A 422 22.76 -23.88 -15.53
C ALA A 422 23.29 -23.22 -14.24
N PHE A 423 22.54 -22.27 -13.68
CA PHE A 423 22.89 -21.65 -12.40
C PHE A 423 22.85 -22.65 -11.24
N ALA A 424 21.89 -23.55 -11.22
CA ALA A 424 21.78 -24.59 -10.19
C ALA A 424 22.99 -25.53 -10.24
N GLU A 425 23.39 -25.99 -11.43
CA GLU A 425 24.59 -26.80 -11.60
C GLU A 425 25.89 -26.07 -11.16
N ALA A 426 25.98 -24.76 -11.46
CA ALA A 426 27.15 -23.94 -11.06
C ALA A 426 27.27 -23.85 -9.53
N ILE A 427 26.16 -23.61 -8.80
CA ILE A 427 26.14 -23.56 -7.34
C ILE A 427 26.52 -24.91 -6.71
N ILE A 428 25.94 -26.02 -7.22
CA ILE A 428 26.25 -27.36 -6.68
C ILE A 428 27.71 -27.74 -6.92
N ARG A 429 28.26 -27.44 -8.09
CA ARG A 429 29.69 -27.69 -8.38
C ARG A 429 30.63 -26.92 -7.44
N GLN A 430 30.20 -25.83 -6.83
CA GLN A 430 30.95 -25.07 -5.83
C GLN A 430 30.64 -25.56 -4.37
N GLY A 431 30.00 -26.71 -4.21
CA GLY A 431 29.67 -27.28 -2.89
C GLY A 431 28.45 -26.60 -2.21
N GLY A 432 27.69 -25.79 -2.95
CA GLY A 432 26.44 -25.17 -2.48
C GLY A 432 25.23 -26.08 -2.63
N CYS A 433 24.05 -25.56 -2.34
CA CYS A 433 22.78 -26.25 -2.53
C CYS A 433 21.72 -25.36 -3.19
N VAL A 434 20.69 -25.99 -3.74
CA VAL A 434 19.66 -25.33 -4.54
C VAL A 434 18.28 -25.65 -3.98
N PHE A 435 17.52 -24.61 -3.67
CA PHE A 435 16.10 -24.71 -3.36
C PHE A 435 15.28 -24.50 -4.62
N GLY A 436 14.53 -25.53 -4.98
CA GLY A 436 13.61 -25.50 -6.13
C GLY A 436 12.34 -26.29 -5.84
N VAL A 437 11.43 -26.22 -6.77
CA VAL A 437 10.08 -26.78 -6.61
C VAL A 437 9.97 -28.16 -7.22
N SER A 438 9.50 -29.14 -6.44
CA SER A 438 9.27 -30.54 -6.87
C SER A 438 7.80 -30.93 -6.67
N TYR A 439 7.35 -31.93 -7.41
CA TYR A 439 6.10 -32.64 -7.08
C TYR A 439 6.32 -33.52 -5.84
N SER A 440 5.26 -33.68 -5.02
CA SER A 440 5.21 -34.73 -3.99
C SER A 440 5.22 -36.13 -4.62
N ASP A 441 5.61 -37.15 -3.85
CA ASP A 441 5.67 -38.53 -4.33
C ASP A 441 4.34 -39.07 -4.89
N ASP A 442 3.22 -38.53 -4.41
CA ASP A 442 1.88 -38.86 -4.90
C ASP A 442 1.37 -37.94 -6.05
N PHE A 443 2.21 -37.01 -6.52
CA PHE A 443 1.90 -36.00 -7.52
C PHE A 443 0.69 -35.10 -7.20
N LYS A 444 0.21 -35.02 -5.95
CA LYS A 444 -0.98 -34.23 -5.57
C LYS A 444 -0.66 -32.87 -4.98
N SER A 445 0.60 -32.59 -4.73
CA SER A 445 1.07 -31.30 -4.27
C SER A 445 2.42 -30.94 -4.86
N VAL A 446 2.79 -29.67 -4.65
CA VAL A 446 4.06 -29.12 -5.11
C VAL A 446 4.72 -28.45 -3.91
N GLU A 447 6.01 -28.73 -3.68
CA GLU A 447 6.74 -28.27 -2.49
C GLU A 447 8.18 -27.92 -2.80
N TYR A 448 8.79 -27.07 -1.94
CA TYR A 448 10.19 -26.77 -2.01
C TYR A 448 11.03 -27.93 -1.45
N ILE A 449 12.05 -28.31 -2.19
CA ILE A 449 13.09 -29.25 -1.77
C ILE A 449 14.46 -28.60 -1.89
N CYS A 450 15.44 -29.13 -1.13
CA CYS A 450 16.84 -28.77 -1.26
C CYS A 450 17.55 -29.86 -2.06
N CYS A 451 18.31 -29.47 -3.09
CA CYS A 451 19.13 -30.32 -3.92
C CYS A 451 20.61 -30.05 -3.61
N ASP A 452 21.33 -31.05 -3.16
CA ASP A 452 22.76 -30.99 -2.84
C ASP A 452 23.63 -31.68 -3.91
N THR A 453 23.03 -32.41 -4.86
CA THR A 453 23.71 -33.14 -5.92
C THR A 453 23.14 -32.77 -7.29
N LEU A 454 23.93 -33.05 -8.35
CA LEU A 454 23.49 -32.81 -9.74
C LEU A 454 22.31 -33.73 -10.13
N ASP A 455 22.25 -34.93 -9.58
CA ASP A 455 21.18 -35.91 -9.87
C ASP A 455 19.85 -35.44 -9.27
N ASP A 456 19.85 -34.79 -8.10
CA ASP A 456 18.66 -34.24 -7.47
C ASP A 456 18.01 -33.14 -8.31
N LEU A 457 18.77 -32.45 -9.16
CA LEU A 457 18.26 -31.35 -9.98
C LEU A 457 17.16 -31.80 -10.96
N ASP A 458 17.13 -33.07 -11.37
CA ASP A 458 16.07 -33.57 -12.26
C ASP A 458 14.69 -33.45 -11.63
N ARG A 459 14.58 -33.46 -10.29
CA ARG A 459 13.32 -33.32 -9.54
C ARG A 459 12.74 -31.89 -9.63
N ILE A 460 13.61 -30.89 -9.74
CA ILE A 460 13.18 -29.48 -9.78
C ILE A 460 13.07 -28.93 -11.20
N LYS A 461 13.56 -29.63 -12.21
CA LYS A 461 13.45 -29.22 -13.62
C LYS A 461 12.00 -29.15 -14.12
N GLY A 462 11.77 -28.33 -15.11
CA GLY A 462 10.47 -28.16 -15.77
C GLY A 462 9.47 -27.26 -14.98
N SER A 463 8.46 -26.80 -15.70
CA SER A 463 7.44 -25.89 -15.16
C SER A 463 6.39 -26.62 -14.32
N LYS A 464 6.07 -26.06 -13.14
CA LYS A 464 5.02 -26.55 -12.24
C LYS A 464 4.06 -25.41 -11.96
N TYR A 465 2.93 -25.36 -12.68
CA TYR A 465 1.99 -24.22 -12.64
C TYR A 465 1.03 -24.27 -11.43
N CYS A 466 1.54 -24.63 -10.26
CA CYS A 466 0.78 -24.84 -9.03
C CYS A 466 1.33 -24.00 -7.89
N GLU A 467 0.45 -23.57 -6.99
CA GLU A 467 0.82 -22.96 -5.71
C GLU A 467 1.63 -23.96 -4.87
N THR A 468 2.74 -23.49 -4.32
CA THR A 468 3.76 -24.31 -3.65
C THR A 468 3.63 -24.25 -2.14
N LYS A 469 3.80 -25.37 -1.46
CA LYS A 469 4.02 -25.42 -0.02
C LYS A 469 5.41 -24.90 0.31
N LYS A 470 5.50 -24.01 1.28
CA LYS A 470 6.74 -23.35 1.70
C LYS A 470 7.21 -23.88 3.05
N ASN A 471 8.46 -24.28 3.10
CA ASN A 471 9.15 -24.63 4.35
C ASN A 471 10.52 -23.94 4.37
N PHE A 472 10.63 -22.83 5.09
CA PHE A 472 11.88 -22.07 5.19
C PHE A 472 12.80 -22.52 6.33
N ALA A 473 12.39 -23.49 7.16
CA ALA A 473 13.27 -23.99 8.25
C ALA A 473 14.53 -24.66 7.66
N LEU A 474 14.37 -25.44 6.58
CA LEU A 474 15.53 -26.06 5.89
C LEU A 474 16.43 -24.99 5.22
N LEU A 475 15.85 -23.90 4.70
CA LEU A 475 16.62 -22.78 4.18
C LEU A 475 17.46 -22.11 5.27
N GLU A 476 16.88 -21.91 6.46
CA GLU A 476 17.58 -21.40 7.64
C GLU A 476 18.76 -22.29 8.01
N GLU A 477 18.57 -23.62 8.10
CA GLU A 477 19.63 -24.60 8.39
C GLU A 477 20.78 -24.48 7.39
N LYS A 478 20.49 -24.47 6.08
CA LYS A 478 21.53 -24.41 5.04
C LYS A 478 22.32 -23.10 5.04
N LEU A 479 21.66 -21.98 5.33
CA LEU A 479 22.32 -20.68 5.46
C LEU A 479 23.22 -20.62 6.72
N GLN A 480 22.84 -21.27 7.81
CA GLN A 480 23.66 -21.37 9.01
C GLN A 480 24.92 -22.21 8.79
N GLU A 481 24.88 -23.21 7.89
CA GLU A 481 26.07 -23.97 7.44
C GLU A 481 27.08 -23.13 6.64
N LYS A 482 26.75 -21.84 6.35
CA LYS A 482 27.55 -20.90 5.52
C LYS A 482 27.86 -21.40 4.11
N LYS A 483 27.07 -22.32 3.58
CA LYS A 483 27.15 -22.76 2.18
C LYS A 483 26.51 -21.72 1.26
N ALA A 484 26.93 -21.70 -0.01
CA ALA A 484 26.24 -20.97 -1.05
C ALA A 484 24.87 -21.63 -1.28
N VAL A 485 23.82 -20.85 -1.18
CA VAL A 485 22.43 -21.30 -1.34
C VAL A 485 21.80 -20.56 -2.51
N LEU A 486 21.30 -21.29 -3.50
CA LEU A 486 20.47 -20.72 -4.56
C LEU A 486 19.00 -21.00 -4.26
N PHE A 487 18.20 -19.97 -4.09
CA PHE A 487 16.75 -20.09 -3.96
C PHE A 487 16.07 -19.66 -5.28
N THR A 488 15.35 -20.60 -5.92
CA THR A 488 14.64 -20.32 -7.17
C THR A 488 13.13 -20.43 -6.95
N GLY A 489 12.35 -19.43 -7.38
CA GLY A 489 10.91 -19.44 -7.18
C GLY A 489 10.18 -18.32 -7.87
N LEU A 490 8.90 -18.17 -7.57
CA LEU A 490 8.13 -17.01 -8.02
C LEU A 490 8.56 -15.77 -7.24
N GLY A 491 8.41 -14.57 -7.79
CA GLY A 491 8.77 -13.33 -7.09
C GLY A 491 8.17 -13.22 -5.67
N CYS A 492 6.94 -13.71 -5.48
CA CYS A 492 6.31 -13.77 -4.15
C CYS A 492 6.95 -14.83 -3.21
N ASP A 493 7.53 -15.90 -3.75
CA ASP A 493 8.21 -16.93 -2.96
C ASP A 493 9.58 -16.45 -2.54
N VAL A 494 10.31 -15.80 -3.44
CA VAL A 494 11.60 -15.13 -3.16
C VAL A 494 11.42 -14.05 -2.09
N ALA A 495 10.41 -13.19 -2.25
CA ALA A 495 10.07 -12.17 -1.24
C ALA A 495 9.78 -12.78 0.13
N ALA A 496 9.06 -13.91 0.17
CA ALA A 496 8.74 -14.60 1.41
C ALA A 496 10.02 -15.19 2.06
N ALA A 497 10.93 -15.78 1.30
CA ALA A 497 12.21 -16.30 1.79
C ALA A 497 13.09 -15.19 2.36
N LEU A 498 13.25 -14.08 1.64
CA LEU A 498 14.00 -12.90 2.11
C LEU A 498 13.39 -12.28 3.37
N THR A 499 12.05 -12.19 3.41
CA THR A 499 11.34 -11.68 4.60
C THR A 499 11.53 -12.60 5.80
N TYR A 500 11.48 -13.91 5.60
CA TYR A 500 11.75 -14.89 6.65
C TYR A 500 13.16 -14.71 7.23
N CYS A 501 14.18 -14.63 6.38
CA CYS A 501 15.56 -14.39 6.81
C CYS A 501 15.67 -13.08 7.61
N LYS A 502 15.05 -11.99 7.12
CA LYS A 502 15.04 -10.70 7.79
C LYS A 502 14.41 -10.76 9.19
N ILE A 503 13.24 -11.40 9.30
CA ILE A 503 12.53 -11.53 10.60
C ILE A 503 13.34 -12.35 11.60
N LYS A 504 14.03 -13.39 11.13
CA LYS A 504 14.85 -14.28 11.95
C LYS A 504 16.26 -13.75 12.20
N GLY A 505 16.66 -12.65 11.59
CA GLY A 505 18.03 -12.12 11.70
C GLY A 505 19.10 -12.99 11.02
N ILE A 506 18.71 -13.80 10.02
CA ILE A 506 19.60 -14.69 9.29
C ILE A 506 20.33 -13.89 8.22
N SER A 507 21.67 -14.03 8.16
CA SER A 507 22.46 -13.41 7.10
C SER A 507 22.08 -13.99 5.73
N THR A 508 21.85 -13.11 4.77
CA THR A 508 21.58 -13.46 3.38
C THR A 508 22.82 -13.33 2.50
N GLU A 509 24.01 -13.17 3.06
CA GLU A 509 25.26 -12.97 2.29
C GLU A 509 25.51 -14.10 1.28
N ASN A 510 25.31 -15.35 1.70
CA ASN A 510 25.49 -16.55 0.88
C ASN A 510 24.20 -17.00 0.17
N LEU A 511 23.12 -16.22 0.26
CA LEU A 511 21.87 -16.51 -0.42
C LEU A 511 21.82 -15.80 -1.78
N TYR A 512 21.79 -16.56 -2.86
CA TYR A 512 21.50 -16.12 -4.22
C TYR A 512 20.04 -16.39 -4.53
N THR A 513 19.39 -15.50 -5.26
CA THR A 513 17.94 -15.60 -5.54
C THR A 513 17.65 -15.41 -7.03
N ILE A 514 16.85 -16.33 -7.58
CA ILE A 514 16.30 -16.20 -8.94
C ILE A 514 14.79 -16.20 -8.85
N ASP A 515 14.16 -15.11 -9.27
CA ASP A 515 12.72 -15.12 -9.48
C ASP A 515 12.36 -15.46 -10.93
N ILE A 516 11.18 -16.06 -11.12
CA ILE A 516 10.71 -16.53 -12.41
C ILE A 516 9.58 -15.64 -12.90
N ILE A 517 9.63 -15.19 -14.17
CA ILE A 517 8.53 -14.46 -14.81
C ILE A 517 7.26 -15.31 -14.72
N CYS A 518 6.28 -14.80 -13.99
CA CYS A 518 5.13 -15.58 -13.54
C CYS A 518 3.82 -15.09 -14.16
N HIS A 519 3.02 -16.04 -14.69
CA HIS A 519 1.66 -15.82 -15.19
C HIS A 519 0.56 -15.96 -14.11
N GLY A 520 0.94 -16.30 -12.86
CA GLY A 520 0.04 -16.67 -11.78
C GLY A 520 -0.25 -18.19 -11.78
N PRO A 521 0.14 -18.92 -10.72
CA PRO A 521 -0.15 -20.35 -10.60
C PRO A 521 -1.64 -20.58 -10.30
N VAL A 522 -2.12 -21.80 -10.49
CA VAL A 522 -3.40 -22.24 -9.90
C VAL A 522 -3.20 -22.62 -8.44
N SER A 523 -4.29 -22.63 -7.64
CA SER A 523 -4.19 -23.09 -6.25
C SER A 523 -3.87 -24.57 -6.14
N ALA A 524 -3.27 -24.95 -5.01
CA ALA A 524 -2.99 -26.34 -4.67
C ALA A 524 -4.24 -27.23 -4.75
N LEU A 525 -5.42 -26.71 -4.35
CA LEU A 525 -6.69 -27.44 -4.43
C LEU A 525 -7.09 -27.75 -5.86
N VAL A 526 -6.98 -26.79 -6.79
CA VAL A 526 -7.30 -27.01 -8.21
C VAL A 526 -6.40 -28.10 -8.80
N TYR A 527 -5.09 -28.02 -8.52
CA TYR A 527 -4.12 -29.00 -9.00
C TYR A 527 -4.42 -30.40 -8.45
N LYS A 528 -4.62 -30.50 -7.13
CA LYS A 528 -4.99 -31.76 -6.47
C LYS A 528 -6.23 -32.40 -7.10
N ARG A 529 -7.31 -31.62 -7.28
CA ARG A 529 -8.55 -32.10 -7.89
C ARG A 529 -8.35 -32.54 -9.33
N PHE A 530 -7.48 -31.89 -10.08
CA PHE A 530 -7.15 -32.27 -11.43
C PHE A 530 -6.45 -33.67 -11.50
N ILE A 531 -5.46 -33.88 -10.62
CA ILE A 531 -4.79 -35.21 -10.54
C ILE A 531 -5.76 -36.27 -10.08
N GLU A 532 -6.61 -36.02 -9.09
CA GLU A 532 -7.66 -36.95 -8.65
C GLU A 532 -8.63 -37.32 -9.79
N ASP A 533 -9.07 -36.35 -10.59
CA ASP A 533 -9.93 -36.58 -11.76
C ASP A 533 -9.24 -37.46 -12.83
N LEU A 534 -7.91 -37.24 -13.05
CA LEU A 534 -7.15 -38.08 -13.97
C LEU A 534 -7.01 -39.52 -13.44
N GLU A 535 -6.63 -39.68 -12.17
CA GLU A 535 -6.50 -41.02 -11.54
C GLU A 535 -7.84 -41.79 -11.60
N ASN A 536 -8.95 -41.10 -11.28
CA ASN A 536 -10.29 -41.71 -11.36
C ASN A 536 -10.67 -42.08 -12.78
N LYS A 537 -10.36 -41.25 -13.76
CA LYS A 537 -10.66 -41.51 -15.18
C LYS A 537 -9.85 -42.68 -15.75
N TYR A 538 -8.58 -42.77 -15.42
CA TYR A 538 -7.66 -43.81 -15.93
C TYR A 538 -7.57 -45.04 -15.01
N LYS A 539 -8.21 -44.98 -13.82
CA LYS A 539 -8.19 -46.00 -12.75
C LYS A 539 -6.78 -46.46 -12.42
N SER A 540 -5.88 -45.51 -12.29
CA SER A 540 -4.45 -45.73 -12.01
C SER A 540 -3.81 -44.49 -11.46
N LYS A 541 -2.77 -44.65 -10.62
CA LYS A 541 -2.01 -43.56 -10.04
C LYS A 541 -1.16 -42.86 -11.10
N VAL A 542 -0.95 -41.55 -10.92
CA VAL A 542 0.01 -40.78 -11.69
C VAL A 542 1.41 -41.08 -11.14
N VAL A 543 2.35 -41.43 -12.03
CA VAL A 543 3.76 -41.69 -11.69
C VAL A 543 4.73 -40.71 -12.35
N GLU A 544 4.28 -39.97 -13.37
CA GLU A 544 5.03 -38.86 -13.97
C GLU A 544 4.06 -37.78 -14.46
N PHE A 545 4.40 -36.55 -14.21
CA PHE A 545 3.62 -35.40 -14.68
C PHE A 545 4.53 -34.30 -15.22
N ILE A 546 4.43 -34.01 -16.51
CA ILE A 546 5.15 -32.94 -17.20
C ILE A 546 4.11 -31.94 -17.70
N CYS A 547 4.06 -30.77 -17.05
CA CYS A 547 3.09 -29.74 -17.39
C CYS A 547 3.36 -29.08 -18.75
N ARG A 548 4.63 -29.02 -19.16
CA ARG A 548 5.09 -28.40 -20.40
C ARG A 548 6.17 -29.24 -21.08
N SER A 549 5.78 -30.13 -21.97
CA SER A 549 6.67 -30.91 -22.83
C SER A 549 7.02 -30.12 -24.09
N LYS A 550 8.28 -30.17 -24.53
CA LYS A 550 8.78 -29.53 -25.75
C LYS A 550 8.67 -30.41 -27.00
N LYS A 551 7.73 -31.33 -27.05
CA LYS A 551 7.56 -32.33 -28.13
C LYS A 551 7.54 -31.73 -29.54
N GLU A 552 6.88 -30.57 -29.70
CA GLU A 552 6.76 -29.87 -30.99
C GLU A 552 7.61 -28.58 -31.05
N GLY A 553 8.64 -28.50 -30.20
CA GLY A 553 9.50 -27.34 -30.06
C GLY A 553 9.04 -26.39 -28.93
N TRP A 554 9.89 -25.45 -28.60
CA TRP A 554 9.66 -24.52 -27.48
C TRP A 554 8.60 -23.45 -27.78
N SER A 555 8.55 -22.93 -29.03
CA SER A 555 7.65 -21.85 -29.43
C SER A 555 6.25 -22.33 -29.84
N SER A 556 6.01 -23.64 -29.90
CA SER A 556 4.71 -24.22 -30.21
C SER A 556 3.82 -24.36 -28.96
N SER A 557 2.56 -24.78 -29.16
CA SER A 557 1.65 -25.05 -28.05
C SER A 557 2.25 -26.02 -27.04
N SER A 558 2.27 -25.65 -25.76
CA SER A 558 2.77 -26.52 -24.69
C SER A 558 1.96 -27.81 -24.59
N PHE A 559 2.64 -28.95 -24.61
CA PHE A 559 2.01 -30.26 -24.38
C PHE A 559 2.12 -30.67 -22.93
N MET A 560 1.06 -31.18 -22.36
CA MET A 560 1.06 -31.87 -21.07
C MET A 560 1.22 -33.37 -21.31
N LYS A 561 2.15 -34.00 -20.56
CA LYS A 561 2.34 -35.46 -20.58
C LYS A 561 2.14 -36.02 -19.18
N VAL A 562 1.33 -37.07 -19.07
CA VAL A 562 1.08 -37.80 -17.82
C VAL A 562 1.28 -39.30 -18.08
N ILE A 563 2.06 -39.94 -17.23
CA ILE A 563 2.25 -41.38 -17.23
C ILE A 563 1.57 -41.96 -16.00
N PHE A 564 0.85 -43.02 -16.19
CA PHE A 564 0.15 -43.74 -15.14
C PHE A 564 0.84 -45.08 -14.82
N GLU A 565 0.72 -45.52 -13.57
CA GLU A 565 1.30 -46.78 -13.07
C GLU A 565 0.93 -48.00 -13.96
N ASN A 566 -0.26 -48.01 -14.56
CA ASN A 566 -0.70 -49.05 -15.49
C ASN A 566 -0.10 -48.93 -16.89
N GLY A 567 0.92 -48.10 -17.11
CA GLY A 567 1.63 -47.88 -18.36
C GLY A 567 0.88 -47.01 -19.39
N LYS A 568 -0.33 -46.53 -19.08
CA LYS A 568 -1.00 -45.58 -19.98
C LYS A 568 -0.31 -44.23 -19.97
N VAL A 569 -0.26 -43.61 -21.16
CA VAL A 569 0.29 -42.27 -21.36
C VAL A 569 -0.78 -41.34 -21.90
N LEU A 570 -0.98 -40.22 -21.24
CA LEU A 570 -1.78 -39.11 -21.75
C LEU A 570 -0.84 -38.02 -22.23
N GLU A 571 -0.90 -37.69 -23.51
CA GLU A 571 -0.17 -36.57 -24.09
C GLU A 571 -1.14 -35.68 -24.88
N THR A 572 -1.28 -34.43 -24.52
CA THR A 572 -2.26 -33.51 -25.08
C THR A 572 -1.82 -32.09 -24.96
N PRO A 573 -2.20 -31.17 -25.87
CA PRO A 573 -1.97 -29.75 -25.64
C PRO A 573 -2.51 -29.32 -24.27
N PHE A 574 -1.68 -28.57 -23.52
CA PHE A 574 -2.01 -28.11 -22.17
C PHE A 574 -3.34 -27.33 -22.15
N ASP A 575 -3.51 -26.42 -23.12
CA ASP A 575 -4.71 -25.60 -23.26
C ASP A 575 -6.00 -26.38 -23.59
N TYR A 576 -5.90 -27.67 -23.92
CA TYR A 576 -7.06 -28.52 -24.17
C TYR A 576 -7.53 -29.27 -22.92
N THR A 577 -6.84 -29.08 -21.80
CA THR A 577 -7.17 -29.74 -20.53
C THR A 577 -8.00 -28.82 -19.61
N ASP A 578 -8.72 -29.45 -18.69
CA ASP A 578 -9.47 -28.71 -17.66
C ASP A 578 -8.54 -27.85 -16.79
N TYR A 579 -7.32 -28.33 -16.58
CA TYR A 579 -6.25 -27.60 -15.87
C TYR A 579 -5.78 -26.36 -16.63
N GLY A 580 -5.51 -26.50 -17.94
CA GLY A 580 -5.16 -25.41 -18.83
C GLY A 580 -6.28 -24.38 -18.96
N TYR A 581 -7.54 -24.83 -19.00
CA TYR A 581 -8.69 -23.94 -18.98
C TYR A 581 -8.69 -23.05 -17.73
N ILE A 582 -8.53 -23.62 -16.54
CA ILE A 582 -8.47 -22.82 -15.30
C ILE A 582 -7.25 -21.93 -15.30
N PHE A 583 -6.08 -22.47 -15.66
CA PHE A 583 -4.84 -21.67 -15.76
C PHE A 583 -5.04 -20.45 -16.66
N SER A 584 -5.79 -20.53 -17.75
CA SER A 584 -6.00 -19.44 -18.70
C SER A 584 -7.13 -18.47 -18.31
N HIS A 585 -8.17 -18.95 -17.60
CA HIS A 585 -9.38 -18.15 -17.36
C HIS A 585 -9.55 -17.65 -15.92
N TYR A 586 -8.85 -18.26 -14.96
CA TYR A 586 -8.99 -17.91 -13.55
C TYR A 586 -7.63 -17.54 -12.96
N ALA A 587 -7.53 -16.37 -12.37
CA ALA A 587 -6.37 -15.96 -11.58
C ALA A 587 -6.75 -15.84 -10.12
N MET A 588 -5.86 -16.25 -9.22
CA MET A 588 -6.05 -15.97 -7.80
C MET A 588 -6.05 -14.45 -7.59
N GLN A 589 -6.88 -13.95 -6.68
CA GLN A 589 -7.04 -12.52 -6.42
C GLN A 589 -5.70 -11.80 -6.19
N ARG A 590 -4.78 -12.43 -5.42
CA ARG A 590 -3.44 -11.90 -5.20
C ARG A 590 -2.58 -11.81 -6.47
N CYS A 591 -2.86 -12.63 -7.49
CA CYS A 591 -2.15 -12.64 -8.77
C CYS A 591 -2.68 -11.59 -9.75
N GLU A 592 -3.94 -11.17 -9.60
CA GLU A 592 -4.52 -10.08 -10.41
C GLU A 592 -3.92 -8.71 -10.08
N LYS A 593 -3.44 -8.57 -8.83
CA LYS A 593 -2.76 -7.38 -8.32
C LYS A 593 -1.36 -7.76 -7.82
N CYS A 594 -0.61 -8.49 -8.66
CA CYS A 594 0.71 -8.99 -8.28
C CYS A 594 1.69 -7.81 -8.04
N ARG A 595 2.32 -7.82 -6.86
CA ARG A 595 3.28 -6.78 -6.43
C ARG A 595 4.67 -6.98 -7.03
N PHE A 596 4.96 -8.16 -7.57
CA PHE A 596 6.29 -8.57 -7.99
C PHE A 596 6.37 -8.53 -9.51
N LYS A 597 6.27 -7.32 -10.07
CA LYS A 597 6.29 -7.03 -11.51
C LYS A 597 7.18 -5.83 -11.81
N GLY A 598 7.74 -5.77 -13.00
CA GLY A 598 8.63 -4.69 -13.42
C GLY A 598 9.82 -4.50 -12.48
N SER A 599 10.03 -3.31 -11.99
CA SER A 599 11.09 -2.98 -11.02
C SER A 599 10.91 -3.61 -9.63
N GLN A 600 9.77 -4.26 -9.36
CA GLN A 600 9.45 -4.87 -8.06
C GLN A 600 9.79 -6.37 -7.99
N HIS A 601 10.44 -6.92 -9.00
CA HIS A 601 11.02 -8.27 -8.91
C HIS A 601 12.01 -8.33 -7.74
N GLN A 602 12.06 -9.46 -7.04
CA GLN A 602 12.75 -9.60 -5.74
C GLN A 602 14.04 -10.41 -5.80
N GLY A 603 14.28 -11.12 -6.91
CA GLY A 603 15.46 -11.94 -7.09
C GLY A 603 16.71 -11.11 -7.41
N ASP A 604 17.88 -11.69 -7.19
CA ASP A 604 19.13 -11.17 -7.74
C ASP A 604 19.13 -11.20 -9.27
N MET A 605 18.36 -12.13 -9.83
CA MET A 605 18.03 -12.25 -11.24
C MET A 605 16.54 -12.57 -11.42
N CYS A 606 15.96 -12.13 -12.55
CA CYS A 606 14.67 -12.60 -13.03
C CYS A 606 14.83 -13.38 -14.32
N VAL A 607 14.24 -14.57 -14.39
CA VAL A 607 14.40 -15.51 -15.51
C VAL A 607 13.04 -15.93 -16.08
N GLY A 608 12.95 -16.07 -17.39
CA GLY A 608 11.73 -16.54 -18.06
C GLY A 608 11.98 -17.08 -19.46
N ASP A 609 10.90 -17.33 -20.19
CA ASP A 609 10.94 -17.63 -21.61
C ASP A 609 11.26 -16.35 -22.41
N TYR A 610 12.09 -16.43 -23.43
CA TYR A 610 12.35 -15.29 -24.32
C TYR A 610 11.38 -15.33 -25.51
N TRP A 611 10.14 -14.88 -25.28
CA TRP A 611 9.14 -14.78 -26.34
C TRP A 611 9.54 -13.71 -27.39
N GLY A 612 9.07 -13.87 -28.62
CA GLY A 612 9.29 -12.93 -29.71
C GLY A 612 10.47 -13.28 -30.61
N LEU A 613 11.41 -14.14 -30.17
CA LEU A 613 12.47 -14.64 -31.03
C LEU A 613 11.93 -15.65 -32.06
N ASN A 614 12.48 -15.62 -33.26
CA ASN A 614 12.18 -16.53 -34.35
C ASN A 614 13.47 -17.14 -34.96
N ALA A 615 13.33 -18.10 -35.86
CA ALA A 615 14.45 -18.90 -36.39
C ALA A 615 15.54 -18.09 -37.10
N ASN A 616 15.26 -16.84 -37.47
CA ASN A 616 16.23 -15.97 -38.16
C ASN A 616 17.02 -15.08 -37.18
N ASP A 617 16.61 -15.03 -35.91
CA ASP A 617 17.25 -14.17 -34.91
C ASP A 617 18.51 -14.83 -34.34
N VAL A 618 19.53 -14.01 -34.12
CA VAL A 618 20.76 -14.45 -33.47
C VAL A 618 20.44 -14.93 -32.06
N GLY A 619 20.96 -16.08 -31.68
CA GLY A 619 20.74 -16.69 -30.36
C GLY A 619 19.43 -17.46 -30.23
N TRP A 620 18.65 -17.64 -31.33
CA TRP A 620 17.50 -18.52 -31.33
C TRP A 620 17.87 -19.99 -31.20
N ASN A 621 17.09 -20.74 -30.45
CA ASN A 621 17.15 -22.19 -30.35
C ASN A 621 15.78 -22.81 -30.38
N LYS A 622 15.53 -23.80 -31.24
CA LYS A 622 14.25 -24.49 -31.40
C LYS A 622 13.75 -25.16 -30.13
N ASN A 623 14.66 -25.52 -29.22
CA ASN A 623 14.39 -26.23 -27.98
C ASN A 623 14.22 -25.26 -26.77
N GLY A 624 14.41 -23.96 -27.00
CA GLY A 624 14.12 -22.90 -26.03
C GLY A 624 15.27 -21.93 -25.78
N VAL A 625 14.89 -20.68 -25.49
CA VAL A 625 15.79 -19.61 -25.09
C VAL A 625 15.24 -18.96 -23.84
N SER A 626 16.09 -18.77 -22.84
CA SER A 626 15.76 -18.05 -21.62
C SER A 626 16.11 -16.57 -21.75
N ILE A 627 15.24 -15.69 -21.20
CA ILE A 627 15.60 -14.32 -20.84
C ILE A 627 16.15 -14.33 -19.41
N ILE A 628 17.22 -13.57 -19.18
CA ILE A 628 17.90 -13.44 -17.89
C ILE A 628 18.10 -11.94 -17.64
N ALA A 629 17.35 -11.39 -16.69
CA ALA A 629 17.48 -10.01 -16.27
C ALA A 629 18.28 -9.94 -14.95
N VAL A 630 19.47 -9.37 -15.00
CA VAL A 630 20.38 -9.24 -13.84
C VAL A 630 20.00 -7.99 -13.07
N GLN A 631 19.69 -8.11 -11.77
CA GLN A 631 19.11 -7.04 -10.96
C GLN A 631 20.03 -6.53 -9.85
N THR A 632 21.01 -7.34 -9.42
CA THR A 632 21.92 -7.01 -8.31
C THR A 632 23.36 -7.39 -8.62
N GLU A 633 24.31 -6.90 -7.83
CA GLU A 633 25.71 -7.34 -7.89
C GLU A 633 25.89 -8.84 -7.58
N LYS A 634 25.01 -9.43 -6.74
CA LYS A 634 24.98 -10.88 -6.55
C LYS A 634 24.51 -11.60 -7.80
N GLY A 635 23.55 -11.02 -8.52
CA GLY A 635 23.13 -11.52 -9.82
C GLY A 635 24.28 -11.53 -10.83
N LYS A 636 25.14 -10.51 -10.86
CA LYS A 636 26.33 -10.50 -11.70
C LYS A 636 27.31 -11.63 -11.32
N LYS A 637 27.58 -11.78 -10.01
CA LYS A 637 28.41 -12.87 -9.51
C LYS A 637 27.88 -14.25 -9.93
N LEU A 638 26.55 -14.42 -9.84
CA LEU A 638 25.90 -15.66 -10.27
C LEU A 638 26.03 -15.87 -11.80
N LEU A 639 25.92 -14.79 -12.59
CA LEU A 639 26.14 -14.82 -14.04
C LEU A 639 27.57 -15.26 -14.39
N ASP A 640 28.57 -14.75 -13.68
CA ASP A 640 29.97 -15.04 -13.85
C ASP A 640 30.35 -16.52 -13.50
N MET A 641 29.45 -17.22 -12.76
CA MET A 641 29.61 -18.65 -12.45
C MET A 641 29.20 -19.57 -13.61
N LEU A 642 28.56 -19.04 -14.66
CA LEU A 642 28.17 -19.86 -15.81
C LEU A 642 29.41 -20.36 -16.56
N GLY A 643 29.46 -21.66 -16.81
CA GLY A 643 30.50 -22.28 -17.61
C GLY A 643 30.22 -22.22 -19.11
N GLU A 644 31.14 -22.78 -19.87
CA GLU A 644 31.07 -22.85 -21.36
C GLU A 644 29.89 -23.68 -21.88
N ASP A 645 29.24 -24.46 -21.03
CA ASP A 645 28.07 -25.30 -21.38
C ASP A 645 26.78 -24.48 -21.61
N PHE A 646 26.82 -23.17 -21.33
CA PHE A 646 25.68 -22.28 -21.53
C PHE A 646 26.01 -21.17 -22.54
N VAL A 647 25.20 -21.07 -23.59
CA VAL A 647 25.30 -19.95 -24.56
C VAL A 647 24.61 -18.75 -23.94
N ILE A 648 25.30 -17.62 -23.85
CA ILE A 648 24.76 -16.36 -23.31
C ILE A 648 25.09 -15.19 -24.23
N GLN A 649 24.17 -14.29 -24.43
CA GLN A 649 24.32 -13.08 -25.23
C GLN A 649 23.55 -11.92 -24.61
N GLU A 650 24.14 -10.75 -24.51
CA GLU A 650 23.45 -9.52 -24.12
C GLU A 650 22.39 -9.16 -25.18
N THR A 651 21.20 -8.72 -24.77
CA THR A 651 20.06 -8.45 -25.64
C THR A 651 19.37 -7.15 -25.26
N ASP A 652 18.57 -6.61 -26.18
CA ASP A 652 17.77 -5.40 -25.93
C ASP A 652 16.69 -5.65 -24.88
N ALA A 653 16.77 -4.95 -23.76
CA ALA A 653 15.84 -5.08 -22.64
C ALA A 653 14.41 -4.70 -23.03
N LYS A 654 14.25 -3.67 -23.88
CA LYS A 654 12.93 -3.20 -24.31
C LYS A 654 12.23 -4.27 -25.14
N PHE A 655 12.90 -4.79 -26.17
CA PHE A 655 12.39 -5.87 -27.01
C PHE A 655 12.02 -7.10 -26.16
N ALA A 656 12.93 -7.51 -25.26
CA ALA A 656 12.75 -8.68 -24.42
C ALA A 656 11.51 -8.58 -23.50
N PHE A 657 11.25 -7.41 -22.90
CA PHE A 657 10.13 -7.20 -21.99
C PHE A 657 8.82 -6.89 -22.71
N GLU A 658 8.83 -6.23 -23.86
CA GLU A 658 7.63 -6.05 -24.68
C GLU A 658 7.00 -7.38 -25.10
N HIS A 659 7.83 -8.40 -25.37
CA HIS A 659 7.39 -9.74 -25.71
C HIS A 659 7.12 -10.63 -24.47
N ASN A 660 7.41 -10.14 -23.26
CA ASN A 660 7.11 -10.76 -21.98
C ASN A 660 6.21 -9.87 -21.10
N PRO A 661 4.95 -9.61 -21.50
CA PRO A 661 4.07 -8.69 -20.76
C PRO A 661 3.88 -9.10 -19.30
N MET A 662 4.06 -10.37 -18.96
CA MET A 662 3.97 -10.86 -17.59
C MET A 662 5.17 -10.49 -16.71
N TYR A 663 6.25 -9.98 -17.29
CA TYR A 663 7.29 -9.31 -16.52
C TYR A 663 6.77 -7.98 -15.94
N LEU A 664 6.04 -7.20 -16.74
CA LEU A 664 5.57 -5.85 -16.38
C LEU A 664 4.18 -5.82 -15.75
N LYS A 665 3.27 -6.71 -16.16
CA LYS A 665 1.84 -6.62 -15.86
C LYS A 665 1.30 -7.87 -15.17
N SER A 666 0.29 -7.65 -14.31
CA SER A 666 -0.49 -8.73 -13.72
C SER A 666 -1.54 -9.24 -14.70
N ARG A 667 -1.87 -10.53 -14.59
CA ARG A 667 -2.95 -11.15 -15.35
C ARG A 667 -4.30 -10.83 -14.71
N LYS A 668 -5.32 -10.57 -15.53
CA LYS A 668 -6.71 -10.45 -15.07
C LYS A 668 -7.41 -11.79 -15.14
N SER A 669 -8.25 -12.10 -14.16
CA SER A 669 -9.17 -13.22 -14.18
C SER A 669 -10.33 -12.93 -15.14
N LEU A 670 -10.75 -13.94 -15.92
CA LEU A 670 -11.96 -13.86 -16.74
C LEU A 670 -13.18 -14.39 -15.98
N GLY A 671 -12.97 -15.14 -14.88
CA GLY A 671 -14.02 -15.73 -14.07
C GLY A 671 -13.82 -15.46 -12.57
N ASP A 672 -14.88 -15.70 -11.78
CA ASP A 672 -14.84 -15.56 -10.33
C ASP A 672 -14.07 -16.74 -9.70
N TYR A 673 -12.79 -16.49 -9.38
CA TYR A 673 -11.91 -17.48 -8.75
C TYR A 673 -12.40 -17.89 -7.35
N LYS A 674 -12.88 -16.96 -6.53
CA LYS A 674 -13.35 -17.24 -5.17
C LYS A 674 -14.54 -18.19 -5.18
N LYS A 675 -15.49 -17.97 -6.07
CA LYS A 675 -16.63 -18.85 -6.28
C LYS A 675 -16.20 -20.25 -6.75
N LEU A 676 -15.30 -20.31 -7.75
CA LEU A 676 -14.75 -21.59 -8.23
C LEU A 676 -14.06 -22.36 -7.08
N TYR A 677 -13.22 -21.69 -6.30
CA TYR A 677 -12.49 -22.30 -5.20
C TYR A 677 -13.42 -22.88 -4.12
N ASN A 678 -14.48 -22.17 -3.76
CA ASN A 678 -15.47 -22.66 -2.80
C ASN A 678 -16.23 -23.89 -3.32
N GLU A 679 -16.62 -23.89 -4.59
CA GLU A 679 -17.27 -25.04 -5.24
C GLU A 679 -16.37 -26.29 -5.25
N LEU A 680 -15.05 -26.13 -5.45
CA LEU A 680 -14.07 -27.21 -5.48
C LEU A 680 -13.74 -27.82 -4.10
N ARG A 681 -14.12 -27.18 -3.01
CA ARG A 681 -13.98 -27.77 -1.68
C ARG A 681 -14.82 -29.04 -1.53
N GLU A 682 -16.00 -29.06 -2.15
CA GLU A 682 -17.00 -30.11 -2.01
C GLU A 682 -17.15 -30.99 -3.25
N ASN A 683 -16.74 -30.48 -4.43
CA ASN A 683 -17.00 -31.16 -5.71
C ASN A 683 -15.70 -31.48 -6.46
N ALA A 684 -15.75 -32.47 -7.33
CA ALA A 684 -14.71 -32.77 -8.30
C ALA A 684 -14.54 -31.60 -9.30
N LEU A 685 -13.34 -31.48 -9.90
CA LEU A 685 -13.03 -30.39 -10.83
C LEU A 685 -13.89 -30.45 -12.08
N ASN A 686 -13.97 -31.64 -12.69
CA ASN A 686 -14.73 -31.85 -13.90
C ASN A 686 -16.25 -31.60 -13.74
N GLU A 687 -16.84 -31.95 -12.59
CA GLU A 687 -18.23 -31.67 -12.26
C GLU A 687 -18.50 -30.19 -12.10
N THR A 688 -17.62 -29.50 -11.38
CA THR A 688 -17.70 -28.05 -11.16
C THR A 688 -17.64 -27.29 -12.48
N LEU A 689 -16.71 -27.65 -13.37
CA LEU A 689 -16.56 -26.97 -14.65
C LEU A 689 -17.74 -27.24 -15.60
N ARG A 690 -18.28 -28.45 -15.65
CA ARG A 690 -19.42 -28.79 -16.51
C ARG A 690 -20.69 -28.01 -16.19
N LYS A 691 -20.84 -27.50 -14.99
CA LYS A 691 -21.95 -26.61 -14.59
C LYS A 691 -21.82 -25.20 -15.19
N LYS A 692 -20.63 -24.78 -15.64
CA LYS A 692 -20.35 -23.43 -16.16
C LYS A 692 -20.59 -23.35 -17.68
N THR A 693 -21.38 -22.36 -18.11
CA THR A 693 -21.76 -22.19 -19.52
C THR A 693 -20.56 -21.90 -20.40
N GLU A 694 -19.67 -21.02 -19.98
CA GLU A 694 -18.46 -20.62 -20.70
C GLU A 694 -17.53 -21.82 -20.92
N TYR A 695 -17.37 -22.69 -19.92
CA TYR A 695 -16.60 -23.92 -20.04
C TYR A 695 -17.22 -24.89 -21.06
N ARG A 696 -18.56 -25.05 -21.07
CA ARG A 696 -19.24 -25.93 -22.05
C ARG A 696 -19.03 -25.43 -23.48
N ILE A 697 -19.10 -24.12 -23.70
CA ILE A 697 -18.85 -23.52 -25.03
C ILE A 697 -17.39 -23.75 -25.44
N TRP A 698 -16.44 -23.46 -24.56
CA TRP A 698 -15.03 -23.70 -24.80
C TRP A 698 -14.75 -25.18 -25.09
N ARG A 699 -15.30 -26.09 -24.30
CA ARG A 699 -15.10 -27.55 -24.47
C ARG A 699 -15.65 -28.07 -25.80
N LYS A 700 -16.74 -27.49 -26.27
CA LYS A 700 -17.29 -27.80 -27.61
C LYS A 700 -16.32 -27.38 -28.71
N LYS A 701 -15.77 -26.18 -28.65
CA LYS A 701 -14.75 -25.68 -29.59
C LYS A 701 -13.51 -26.57 -29.62
N ILE A 702 -13.00 -26.97 -28.46
CA ILE A 702 -11.85 -27.87 -28.37
C ILE A 702 -12.14 -29.21 -29.06
N LYS A 703 -13.30 -29.82 -28.84
CA LYS A 703 -13.69 -31.07 -29.53
C LYS A 703 -13.76 -30.89 -31.05
N GLU A 704 -14.29 -29.79 -31.55
CA GLU A 704 -14.33 -29.47 -32.98
C GLU A 704 -12.92 -29.34 -33.58
N ILE A 705 -11.99 -28.67 -32.88
CA ILE A 705 -10.59 -28.56 -33.30
C ILE A 705 -9.92 -29.93 -33.35
N GLN A 706 -10.08 -30.72 -32.29
CA GLN A 706 -9.53 -32.09 -32.22
C GLN A 706 -10.07 -32.97 -33.35
N PHE A 707 -11.35 -32.88 -33.64
CA PHE A 707 -11.99 -33.64 -34.75
C PHE A 707 -11.43 -33.20 -36.11
N LYS A 708 -11.33 -31.90 -36.38
CA LYS A 708 -10.74 -31.38 -37.63
C LYS A 708 -9.27 -31.81 -37.78
N SER A 709 -8.52 -31.76 -36.71
CA SER A 709 -7.10 -32.19 -36.71
C SER A 709 -6.95 -33.70 -36.97
N ALA A 710 -7.86 -34.53 -36.45
CA ALA A 710 -7.89 -35.97 -36.72
C ALA A 710 -8.21 -36.27 -38.20
N ILE A 711 -9.17 -35.57 -38.79
CA ILE A 711 -9.50 -35.69 -40.22
C ILE A 711 -8.28 -35.30 -41.09
N LEU A 712 -7.65 -34.18 -40.83
CA LEU A 712 -6.47 -33.72 -41.56
C LEU A 712 -5.30 -34.71 -41.47
N ARG A 713 -5.12 -35.39 -40.33
CA ARG A 713 -4.09 -36.44 -40.18
C ARG A 713 -4.41 -37.69 -41.00
N VAL A 714 -5.71 -38.05 -41.14
CA VAL A 714 -6.14 -39.16 -41.99
C VAL A 714 -5.97 -38.79 -43.47
N MET A 715 -6.27 -37.57 -43.87
CA MET A 715 -6.15 -37.08 -45.25
C MET A 715 -4.68 -36.87 -45.72
N ARG A 716 -3.71 -36.78 -44.79
CA ARG A 716 -2.28 -36.64 -45.08
C ARG A 716 -1.52 -37.97 -45.06
N ARG A 717 -2.15 -39.05 -44.66
CA ARG A 717 -1.73 -40.45 -44.84
C ARG A 717 -2.28 -41.03 -46.13
#